data_fd3c33de9c2b108a81176b7cbada80e3
#
_entry.id   fd3c33de9c2b108a81176b7cbada80e3
#
_cell.length_a   1.000
_cell.length_b   1.000
_cell.length_c   1.000
_cell.angle_alpha   90.00
_cell.angle_beta   90.00
_cell.angle_gamma   90.00
#
_symmetry.space_group_name_H-M   'P 1'
#
loop_
_entity.id
_entity.type
_entity.pdbx_description
1 polymer ?
#
loop_
_entity_poly.entity_id
_entity_poly.type
_entity_poly.pdbx_seq_one_letter_code
_entity_poly.pdbx_strand_id
1 'polypeptide(L)'
;MAEVSVGVLGPMTATVAGRPVSLGGPRQRAVLAVLVAARGGAVSEDRILHEAWGEDAAVATGTLHAYVSMLRRVLEPGRPAGAPAKVLVREGNGYRLSADRVQVDAETFTDLAARAERAMREGRHPAAAGLLTEALALWRGEVHEALPLSERARLEAVRQAATENLYETRLALGDHAALVGDLDKHTRTHPLSERGWELLALALYRSGRQADALAALREVRDILGREVGLDPGPSLRRLEAAILAQHAEIAPQEPAPPRAGNLPNPLSRFVGRPGEPARIGALVSEHRLVTLTGPGGVGKTRLALESARERSDTDGPWLVELAGLEDPAALPAALAGALGILGAATVDRLAEVLGGREILLVLDNAEHLLQAVRQAVRTLAGRTPGVRILVTSREPLGLPGEVVYEVRPLPAEQGHELFLARAATSVPDWTPGAAEDRLIRRLCYDLDGLPLAIELAAAQCRVLSLEQIAGELDDRLTVLHNGAEPGRHQTLWRTVEWSHAMLTGGEREVFHRLSVFASPFDLEAAAAVCGRPVFAELSALVRKSLVSVEAGTDPRRYRLLETIKLFARSRIDAGARAAHRAWVLAEAEAAAPHLRDHLAGDHLARLHARLPEHRLAFASAVQEGDGDYVVRLVGLLHWVWYRHGVVAEGLSWVATALELGRERLGPVHLARSGLCYLAGDFATAAEASRRAAEAGETQAFVHGPLFEALSGAPGALERSRSALTRARRTGVRWLEAEALMVLGMLLRMAGNTGTARQRLAQAATIAQDCGHGFVRASVDWMIMKIDLESGDHHSTVDRGAAMLAGLDGEGDVTSWLVGVHCMAAAVAVAGDPTRGAMLLGAATELGSRIGFSPEEMDPVDAPHQAALVRAALPDGSFDHWFQRGRSLSRSEVRALVAIGAHNTS
;
A
#
# COMPACT_ATOMS: atom_id res chain seq x y z
N MET A 1 8.78 26.53 27.70
CA MET A 1 7.90 25.73 28.55
C MET A 1 7.34 26.59 29.66
N ALA A 2 6.05 26.50 29.98
CA ALA A 2 5.43 27.21 31.05
C ALA A 2 6.11 26.84 32.37
N GLU A 3 6.40 27.85 33.22
CA GLU A 3 7.12 27.68 34.47
C GLU A 3 6.18 27.11 35.57
N VAL A 4 4.87 27.29 35.40
CA VAL A 4 3.80 26.84 36.31
C VAL A 4 2.71 26.12 35.53
N SER A 5 2.20 25.02 36.09
CA SER A 5 1.03 24.32 35.54
C SER A 5 -0.07 24.26 36.63
N VAL A 6 -1.32 24.53 36.25
CA VAL A 6 -2.49 24.49 37.13
C VAL A 6 -3.52 23.54 36.55
N GLY A 7 -3.96 22.56 37.35
CA GLY A 7 -4.99 21.59 36.97
C GLY A 7 -6.30 21.84 37.71
N VAL A 8 -7.40 21.96 36.94
CA VAL A 8 -8.77 22.18 37.44
C VAL A 8 -9.80 21.15 36.92
N LEU A 9 -9.39 20.31 35.98
CA LEU A 9 -10.21 19.21 35.45
C LEU A 9 -10.17 17.99 36.39
N GLY A 10 -10.61 18.21 37.63
CA GLY A 10 -10.57 17.26 38.74
C GLY A 10 -10.13 17.99 40.02
N PRO A 11 -9.56 17.29 41.02
CA PRO A 11 -8.97 17.94 42.21
C PRO A 11 -7.94 18.98 41.78
N MET A 12 -8.05 20.20 42.37
CA MET A 12 -7.14 21.30 41.99
C MET A 12 -5.71 20.97 42.36
N THR A 13 -4.82 21.04 41.39
CA THR A 13 -3.38 20.79 41.53
C THR A 13 -2.57 21.94 40.94
N ALA A 14 -1.34 22.11 41.40
CA ALA A 14 -0.40 23.00 40.75
C ALA A 14 1.02 22.38 40.79
N THR A 15 1.81 22.67 39.76
CA THR A 15 3.23 22.32 39.72
C THR A 15 4.04 23.56 39.36
N VAL A 16 5.27 23.65 39.90
CA VAL A 16 6.26 24.68 39.56
C VAL A 16 7.53 23.96 39.13
N ALA A 17 8.01 24.24 37.95
CA ALA A 17 9.14 23.53 37.35
C ALA A 17 9.00 21.99 37.46
N GLY A 18 7.77 21.46 37.21
CA GLY A 18 7.43 20.02 37.25
C GLY A 18 7.27 19.44 38.66
N ARG A 19 7.44 20.22 39.76
CA ARG A 19 7.28 19.73 41.13
C ARG A 19 5.92 20.16 41.69
N PRO A 20 5.14 19.25 42.31
CA PRO A 20 3.86 19.57 42.90
C PRO A 20 4.03 20.54 44.08
N VAL A 21 3.11 21.51 44.15
CA VAL A 21 3.07 22.50 45.21
C VAL A 21 1.70 22.53 45.89
N SER A 22 1.67 22.86 47.20
CA SER A 22 0.43 22.93 47.96
C SER A 22 -0.25 24.30 47.78
N LEU A 23 -1.48 24.33 47.27
CA LEU A 23 -2.26 25.54 47.05
C LEU A 23 -2.97 26.08 48.31
N GLY A 24 -2.80 25.43 49.47
CA GLY A 24 -3.42 25.84 50.70
C GLY A 24 -4.89 25.44 50.89
N GLY A 25 -5.63 26.19 51.68
CA GLY A 25 -7.02 25.91 52.07
C GLY A 25 -8.07 26.23 51.00
N PRO A 26 -9.35 25.89 51.21
CA PRO A 26 -10.42 26.05 50.24
C PRO A 26 -10.54 27.47 49.66
N ARG A 27 -10.46 28.49 50.50
CA ARG A 27 -10.59 29.90 50.07
C ARG A 27 -9.41 30.37 49.17
N GLN A 28 -8.19 29.86 49.40
CA GLN A 28 -7.06 30.15 48.54
C GLN A 28 -7.22 29.54 47.16
N ARG A 29 -7.77 28.29 47.14
CA ARG A 29 -8.10 27.61 45.87
C ARG A 29 -9.22 28.34 45.13
N ALA A 30 -10.24 28.86 45.85
CA ALA A 30 -11.30 29.64 45.24
C ALA A 30 -10.76 30.91 44.56
N VAL A 31 -9.86 31.64 45.21
CA VAL A 31 -9.20 32.81 44.57
C VAL A 31 -8.44 32.40 43.28
N LEU A 32 -7.70 31.33 43.35
CA LEU A 32 -6.99 30.83 42.14
C LEU A 32 -7.96 30.37 41.04
N ALA A 33 -9.06 29.73 41.41
CA ALA A 33 -10.09 29.26 40.49
C ALA A 33 -10.75 30.40 39.70
N VAL A 34 -11.08 31.48 40.39
CA VAL A 34 -11.65 32.71 39.77
C VAL A 34 -10.67 33.31 38.74
N LEU A 35 -9.37 33.33 39.05
CA LEU A 35 -8.33 33.86 38.17
C LEU A 35 -8.06 32.92 36.98
N VAL A 36 -8.14 31.61 37.18
CA VAL A 36 -8.06 30.62 36.12
C VAL A 36 -9.25 30.75 35.15
N ALA A 37 -10.47 30.91 35.69
CA ALA A 37 -11.68 31.10 34.88
C ALA A 37 -11.64 32.36 34.01
N ALA A 38 -10.84 33.35 34.36
CA ALA A 38 -10.64 34.59 33.60
C ALA A 38 -9.67 34.45 32.41
N ARG A 39 -9.01 33.29 32.24
CA ARG A 39 -8.15 32.95 31.08
C ARG A 39 -7.14 34.04 30.73
N GLY A 40 -6.37 34.48 31.71
CA GLY A 40 -5.37 35.53 31.54
C GLY A 40 -5.93 36.95 31.53
N GLY A 41 -7.24 37.14 31.62
CA GLY A 41 -7.88 38.42 31.81
C GLY A 41 -7.71 38.94 33.24
N ALA A 42 -7.73 40.28 33.44
CA ALA A 42 -7.70 40.89 34.75
C ALA A 42 -9.07 40.77 35.45
N VAL A 43 -9.07 40.35 36.69
CA VAL A 43 -10.27 40.25 37.54
C VAL A 43 -10.17 41.28 38.68
N SER A 44 -11.20 42.10 38.84
CA SER A 44 -11.24 43.10 39.93
C SER A 44 -11.28 42.43 41.29
N GLU A 45 -10.76 43.12 42.33
CA GLU A 45 -10.79 42.61 43.70
C GLU A 45 -12.23 42.35 44.17
N ASP A 46 -13.19 43.20 43.82
CA ASP A 46 -14.61 43.04 44.18
C ASP A 46 -15.21 41.76 43.57
N ARG A 47 -14.88 41.47 42.30
CA ARG A 47 -15.34 40.26 41.65
C ARG A 47 -14.72 39.01 42.27
N ILE A 48 -13.42 39.03 42.58
CA ILE A 48 -12.75 37.93 43.27
C ILE A 48 -13.40 37.69 44.65
N LEU A 49 -13.67 38.77 45.39
CA LEU A 49 -14.33 38.67 46.67
C LEU A 49 -15.73 38.09 46.56
N HIS A 50 -16.54 38.58 45.63
CA HIS A 50 -17.90 38.09 45.40
C HIS A 50 -17.93 36.58 45.02
N GLU A 51 -17.11 36.16 44.05
CA GLU A 51 -17.08 34.77 43.56
C GLU A 51 -16.44 33.80 44.57
N ALA A 52 -15.44 34.25 45.38
CA ALA A 52 -14.76 33.38 46.34
C ALA A 52 -15.36 33.37 47.76
N TRP A 53 -16.15 34.41 48.17
CA TRP A 53 -16.73 34.53 49.50
C TRP A 53 -18.26 34.67 49.50
N GLY A 54 -18.91 34.96 48.36
CA GLY A 54 -20.35 35.18 48.31
C GLY A 54 -20.81 36.33 49.21
N GLU A 55 -21.78 36.05 50.09
CA GLU A 55 -22.35 37.02 51.02
C GLU A 55 -21.35 37.60 52.09
N ASP A 56 -20.26 36.85 52.37
CA ASP A 56 -19.20 37.23 53.30
C ASP A 56 -18.16 38.20 52.67
N ALA A 57 -18.37 38.71 51.50
CA ALA A 57 -17.37 39.43 50.67
C ALA A 57 -16.96 40.76 51.32
N ALA A 58 -17.87 41.43 52.06
CA ALA A 58 -17.66 42.79 52.63
C ALA A 58 -16.56 42.92 53.73
N VAL A 59 -16.17 41.76 54.34
CA VAL A 59 -15.20 41.74 55.47
C VAL A 59 -13.84 41.16 55.01
N ALA A 60 -13.70 40.75 53.76
CA ALA A 60 -12.61 39.85 53.29
C ALA A 60 -11.46 40.57 52.58
N THR A 61 -11.45 41.89 52.35
CA THR A 61 -10.44 42.55 51.50
C THR A 61 -8.99 42.37 52.01
N GLY A 62 -8.77 42.50 53.34
CA GLY A 62 -7.44 42.23 53.91
C GLY A 62 -7.00 40.75 53.77
N THR A 63 -7.98 39.84 53.82
CA THR A 63 -7.76 38.42 53.68
C THR A 63 -7.41 38.07 52.24
N LEU A 64 -8.00 38.71 51.21
CA LEU A 64 -7.67 38.51 49.79
C LEU A 64 -6.19 38.83 49.54
N HIS A 65 -5.69 39.98 50.05
CA HIS A 65 -4.27 40.35 49.87
C HIS A 65 -3.32 39.32 50.53
N ALA A 66 -3.70 38.77 51.69
CA ALA A 66 -2.92 37.70 52.33
C ALA A 66 -2.89 36.43 51.50
N TYR A 67 -4.02 36.00 50.91
CA TYR A 67 -4.11 34.80 50.06
C TYR A 67 -3.36 34.98 48.73
N VAL A 68 -3.48 36.14 48.10
CA VAL A 68 -2.67 36.47 46.90
C VAL A 68 -1.18 36.44 47.23
N SER A 69 -0.77 36.96 48.40
CA SER A 69 0.63 36.90 48.83
C SER A 69 1.12 35.47 49.05
N MET A 70 0.28 34.59 49.63
CA MET A 70 0.60 33.18 49.84
C MET A 70 0.66 32.44 48.50
N LEU A 71 -0.30 32.64 47.59
CA LEU A 71 -0.29 32.06 46.27
C LEU A 71 0.97 32.45 45.46
N ARG A 72 1.34 33.75 45.52
CA ARG A 72 2.59 34.22 44.90
C ARG A 72 3.81 33.53 45.45
N ARG A 73 3.88 33.27 46.74
CA ARG A 73 5.02 32.53 47.35
C ARG A 73 5.09 31.10 46.88
N VAL A 74 3.95 30.48 46.69
CA VAL A 74 3.87 29.07 46.23
C VAL A 74 4.16 28.96 44.77
N LEU A 75 3.61 29.85 43.90
CA LEU A 75 3.73 29.78 42.46
C LEU A 75 5.06 30.39 41.94
N GLU A 76 5.71 31.26 42.75
CA GLU A 76 7.00 31.89 42.46
C GLU A 76 8.00 31.74 43.63
N PRO A 77 8.45 30.51 43.96
CA PRO A 77 9.23 30.25 45.18
C PRO A 77 10.61 30.92 45.15
N GLY A 78 11.15 31.27 44.01
CA GLY A 78 12.43 31.94 43.86
C GLY A 78 12.35 33.47 43.72
N ARG A 79 11.17 34.10 43.94
CA ARG A 79 11.01 35.55 43.78
C ARG A 79 11.66 36.34 44.93
N PRO A 80 12.61 37.26 44.64
CA PRO A 80 13.21 38.13 45.66
C PRO A 80 12.18 39.01 46.33
N ALA A 81 12.40 39.33 47.61
CA ALA A 81 11.54 40.25 48.33
C ALA A 81 11.50 41.63 47.64
N GLY A 82 10.29 42.16 47.38
CA GLY A 82 10.11 43.43 46.67
C GLY A 82 10.10 43.36 45.14
N ALA A 83 10.48 42.22 44.53
CA ALA A 83 10.43 42.10 43.08
C ALA A 83 8.97 41.96 42.58
N PRO A 84 8.61 42.50 41.40
CA PRO A 84 7.28 42.38 40.82
C PRO A 84 6.94 40.91 40.54
N ALA A 85 5.69 40.51 40.83
CA ALA A 85 5.19 39.18 40.55
C ALA A 85 5.00 38.98 39.02
N LYS A 86 5.42 37.83 38.51
CA LYS A 86 5.36 37.52 37.08
C LYS A 86 4.27 36.51 36.71
N VAL A 87 3.84 35.69 37.68
CA VAL A 87 2.80 34.64 37.49
C VAL A 87 1.43 35.17 37.86
N LEU A 88 1.29 35.71 39.11
CA LEU A 88 0.07 36.34 39.59
C LEU A 88 0.29 37.84 39.68
N VAL A 89 -0.02 38.55 38.61
CA VAL A 89 0.30 39.95 38.38
C VAL A 89 -0.84 40.84 38.92
N ARG A 90 -0.52 42.02 39.53
CA ARG A 90 -1.50 43.02 39.83
C ARG A 90 -1.73 43.94 38.62
N GLU A 91 -2.98 44.14 38.23
CA GLU A 91 -3.34 44.99 37.09
C GLU A 91 -4.52 45.87 37.47
N GLY A 92 -4.30 47.20 37.50
CA GLY A 92 -5.29 48.14 37.96
C GLY A 92 -5.77 47.82 39.39
N ASN A 93 -7.09 47.70 39.57
CA ASN A 93 -7.74 47.33 40.84
C ASN A 93 -8.04 45.81 40.93
N GLY A 94 -7.13 44.97 40.37
CA GLY A 94 -7.36 43.56 40.40
C GLY A 94 -6.10 42.74 40.18
N TYR A 95 -6.32 41.49 39.83
CA TYR A 95 -5.26 40.50 39.59
C TYR A 95 -5.53 39.71 38.32
N ARG A 96 -4.45 39.28 37.65
CA ARG A 96 -4.51 38.35 36.55
C ARG A 96 -3.47 37.24 36.67
N LEU A 97 -3.78 36.09 36.13
CA LEU A 97 -2.84 35.02 35.93
C LEU A 97 -2.14 35.18 34.56
N SER A 98 -0.81 35.15 34.53
CA SER A 98 -0.03 35.42 33.30
C SER A 98 -0.10 34.22 32.37
N ALA A 99 -0.81 34.32 31.23
CA ALA A 99 -1.05 33.24 30.28
C ALA A 99 0.23 32.71 29.63
N ASP A 100 1.27 33.57 29.51
CA ASP A 100 2.59 33.17 28.96
C ASP A 100 3.46 32.40 29.96
N ARG A 101 3.07 32.39 31.25
CA ARG A 101 3.82 31.73 32.33
C ARG A 101 3.09 30.56 32.96
N VAL A 102 1.77 30.47 32.79
CA VAL A 102 0.92 29.45 33.41
C VAL A 102 0.21 28.65 32.35
N GLN A 103 0.38 27.37 32.41
CA GLN A 103 -0.37 26.43 31.60
C GLN A 103 -1.55 25.90 32.43
N VAL A 104 -2.75 25.99 31.89
CA VAL A 104 -3.97 25.47 32.53
C VAL A 104 -4.49 24.27 31.77
N ASP A 105 -4.78 23.16 32.47
CA ASP A 105 -5.28 21.94 31.86
C ASP A 105 -6.64 22.16 31.13
N ALA A 106 -7.50 23.03 31.63
CA ALA A 106 -8.77 23.39 30.99
C ALA A 106 -8.58 24.13 29.64
N GLU A 107 -7.55 24.95 29.51
CA GLU A 107 -7.20 25.63 28.26
C GLU A 107 -6.61 24.64 27.24
N THR A 108 -5.68 23.80 27.70
CA THR A 108 -5.10 22.73 26.89
C THR A 108 -6.19 21.78 26.38
N PHE A 109 -7.13 21.37 27.23
CA PHE A 109 -8.29 20.57 26.86
C PHE A 109 -9.13 21.23 25.75
N THR A 110 -9.46 22.50 25.95
CA THR A 110 -10.30 23.25 24.99
C THR A 110 -9.59 23.43 23.64
N ASP A 111 -8.27 23.66 23.63
CA ASP A 111 -7.46 23.75 22.39
C ASP A 111 -7.42 22.40 21.65
N LEU A 112 -7.14 21.32 22.37
CA LEU A 112 -7.13 19.98 21.79
C LEU A 112 -8.50 19.61 21.20
N ALA A 113 -9.60 19.90 21.89
CA ALA A 113 -10.94 19.66 21.39
C ALA A 113 -11.24 20.47 20.11
N ALA A 114 -10.85 21.73 20.06
CA ALA A 114 -11.03 22.58 18.88
C ALA A 114 -10.18 22.14 17.68
N ARG A 115 -8.97 21.68 17.94
CA ARG A 115 -8.09 21.09 16.90
C ARG A 115 -8.67 19.77 16.37
N ALA A 116 -9.24 18.95 17.23
CA ALA A 116 -9.90 17.71 16.84
C ALA A 116 -11.13 17.97 15.96
N GLU A 117 -11.98 18.94 16.31
CA GLU A 117 -13.12 19.34 15.47
C GLU A 117 -12.69 19.82 14.08
N ARG A 118 -11.56 20.53 13.99
CA ARG A 118 -10.99 20.92 12.70
C ARG A 118 -10.54 19.71 11.91
N ALA A 119 -9.84 18.75 12.54
CA ALA A 119 -9.41 17.52 11.92
C ALA A 119 -10.59 16.66 11.43
N MET A 120 -11.70 16.63 12.18
CA MET A 120 -12.95 15.95 11.77
C MET A 120 -13.54 16.58 10.51
N ARG A 121 -13.63 17.91 10.45
CA ARG A 121 -14.14 18.64 9.26
C ARG A 121 -13.25 18.43 8.02
N GLU A 122 -11.96 18.18 8.21
CA GLU A 122 -10.99 17.86 7.17
C GLU A 122 -10.96 16.35 6.82
N GLY A 123 -11.84 15.53 7.43
CA GLY A 123 -11.90 14.08 7.19
C GLY A 123 -10.74 13.27 7.80
N ARG A 124 -9.88 13.92 8.63
CA ARG A 124 -8.70 13.28 9.25
C ARG A 124 -9.07 12.56 10.54
N HIS A 125 -9.94 11.55 10.43
CA HIS A 125 -10.49 10.83 11.60
C HIS A 125 -9.44 10.19 12.52
N PRO A 126 -8.34 9.55 12.05
CA PRO A 126 -7.32 9.01 12.96
C PRO A 126 -6.65 10.09 13.81
N ALA A 127 -6.34 11.25 13.22
CA ALA A 127 -5.73 12.37 13.93
C ALA A 127 -6.72 13.00 14.93
N ALA A 128 -8.00 13.12 14.56
CA ALA A 128 -9.05 13.61 15.45
C ALA A 128 -9.24 12.69 16.66
N ALA A 129 -9.27 11.38 16.48
CA ALA A 129 -9.37 10.40 17.55
C ALA A 129 -8.21 10.50 18.54
N GLY A 130 -6.98 10.67 18.06
CA GLY A 130 -5.79 10.90 18.89
C GLY A 130 -5.91 12.16 19.75
N LEU A 131 -6.27 13.29 19.13
CA LEU A 131 -6.44 14.57 19.83
C LEU A 131 -7.57 14.53 20.88
N LEU A 132 -8.70 13.88 20.58
CA LEU A 132 -9.83 13.72 21.51
C LEU A 132 -9.47 12.81 22.69
N THR A 133 -8.74 11.75 22.43
CA THR A 133 -8.24 10.83 23.48
C THR A 133 -7.28 11.57 24.42
N GLU A 134 -6.35 12.34 23.88
CA GLU A 134 -5.42 13.18 24.66
C GLU A 134 -6.18 14.23 25.47
N ALA A 135 -7.15 14.91 24.85
CA ALA A 135 -7.97 15.92 25.53
C ALA A 135 -8.75 15.32 26.71
N LEU A 136 -9.45 14.21 26.50
CA LEU A 136 -10.27 13.57 27.54
C LEU A 136 -9.41 12.94 28.66
N ALA A 137 -8.16 12.56 28.37
CA ALA A 137 -7.22 12.06 29.38
C ALA A 137 -6.77 13.13 30.40
N LEU A 138 -6.97 14.43 30.11
CA LEU A 138 -6.70 15.50 31.06
C LEU A 138 -7.70 15.54 32.22
N TRP A 139 -8.86 14.87 32.08
CA TRP A 139 -9.88 14.81 33.10
C TRP A 139 -9.55 13.77 34.15
N ARG A 140 -9.44 14.27 35.42
CA ARG A 140 -9.10 13.44 36.60
C ARG A 140 -10.29 13.27 37.57
N GLY A 141 -11.49 13.69 37.14
CA GLY A 141 -12.72 13.65 37.92
C GLY A 141 -13.70 14.74 37.49
N GLU A 142 -14.58 15.14 38.40
CA GLU A 142 -15.47 16.28 38.19
C GLU A 142 -14.67 17.60 38.23
N VAL A 143 -15.13 18.61 37.49
CA VAL A 143 -14.52 19.95 37.51
C VAL A 143 -14.48 20.45 38.94
N HIS A 144 -13.35 21.08 39.33
CA HIS A 144 -13.15 21.54 40.69
C HIS A 144 -14.26 22.51 41.14
N GLU A 145 -14.88 22.25 42.31
CA GLU A 145 -16.05 22.95 42.83
C GLU A 145 -15.86 24.45 42.99
N ALA A 146 -14.63 24.91 43.21
CA ALA A 146 -14.31 26.34 43.40
C ALA A 146 -14.33 27.16 42.10
N LEU A 147 -14.43 26.51 40.90
CA LEU A 147 -14.66 27.26 39.68
C LEU A 147 -16.07 27.87 39.64
N PRO A 148 -16.24 29.05 39.03
CA PRO A 148 -17.56 29.65 38.81
C PRO A 148 -18.50 28.68 38.09
N LEU A 149 -19.79 28.66 38.48
CA LEU A 149 -20.80 27.75 37.93
C LEU A 149 -20.87 27.79 36.37
N SER A 150 -20.78 29.01 35.83
CA SER A 150 -20.81 29.22 34.37
C SER A 150 -19.61 28.55 33.66
N GLU A 151 -18.43 28.58 34.26
CA GLU A 151 -17.23 27.96 33.68
C GLU A 151 -17.26 26.43 33.84
N ARG A 152 -17.78 25.93 34.96
CA ARG A 152 -18.02 24.51 35.19
C ARG A 152 -18.99 23.96 34.13
N ALA A 153 -20.15 24.60 33.95
CA ALA A 153 -21.16 24.22 32.98
C ALA A 153 -20.57 24.25 31.53
N ARG A 154 -19.76 25.26 31.22
CA ARG A 154 -19.08 25.36 29.91
C ARG A 154 -18.10 24.21 29.70
N LEU A 155 -17.26 23.91 30.67
CA LEU A 155 -16.25 22.83 30.55
C LEU A 155 -16.94 21.46 30.44
N GLU A 156 -18.00 21.18 31.18
CA GLU A 156 -18.78 19.94 31.07
C GLU A 156 -19.48 19.82 29.69
N ALA A 157 -20.00 20.94 29.15
CA ALA A 157 -20.57 20.93 27.79
C ALA A 157 -19.52 20.63 26.72
N VAL A 158 -18.30 21.20 26.84
CA VAL A 158 -17.20 20.89 25.93
C VAL A 158 -16.75 19.42 26.10
N ARG A 159 -16.75 18.89 27.32
CA ARG A 159 -16.43 17.48 27.59
C ARG A 159 -17.42 16.55 26.94
N GLN A 160 -18.72 16.83 27.08
CA GLN A 160 -19.77 16.03 26.44
C GLN A 160 -19.58 16.06 24.92
N ALA A 161 -19.43 17.24 24.31
CA ALA A 161 -19.21 17.37 22.88
C ALA A 161 -17.94 16.64 22.40
N ALA A 162 -16.83 16.75 23.14
CA ALA A 162 -15.58 16.03 22.83
C ALA A 162 -15.75 14.51 22.92
N THR A 163 -16.55 14.01 23.88
CA THR A 163 -16.87 12.58 24.02
C THR A 163 -17.71 12.09 22.85
N GLU A 164 -18.75 12.83 22.47
CA GLU A 164 -19.60 12.50 21.33
C GLU A 164 -18.81 12.57 20.00
N ASN A 165 -17.94 13.55 19.84
CA ASN A 165 -17.03 13.66 18.70
C ASN A 165 -16.04 12.49 18.63
N LEU A 166 -15.55 11.99 19.77
CA LEU A 166 -14.72 10.77 19.81
C LEU A 166 -15.49 9.55 19.35
N TYR A 167 -16.73 9.38 19.81
CA TYR A 167 -17.58 8.28 19.36
C TYR A 167 -17.90 8.36 17.88
N GLU A 168 -18.25 9.53 17.36
CA GLU A 168 -18.48 9.74 15.92
C GLU A 168 -17.24 9.40 15.11
N THR A 169 -16.08 9.90 15.56
CA THR A 169 -14.80 9.64 14.88
C THR A 169 -14.46 8.14 14.86
N ARG A 170 -14.67 7.43 15.98
CA ARG A 170 -14.46 5.98 16.07
C ARG A 170 -15.49 5.18 15.23
N LEU A 171 -16.73 5.66 15.14
CA LEU A 171 -17.71 5.09 14.22
C LEU A 171 -17.31 5.25 12.75
N ALA A 172 -16.70 6.39 12.38
CA ALA A 172 -16.15 6.60 11.05
C ALA A 172 -14.92 5.71 10.76
N LEU A 173 -14.20 5.29 11.80
CA LEU A 173 -13.07 4.34 11.72
C LEU A 173 -13.49 2.86 11.77
N GLY A 174 -14.79 2.57 11.92
CA GLY A 174 -15.31 1.19 11.87
C GLY A 174 -15.50 0.49 13.21
N ASP A 175 -15.26 1.15 14.34
CA ASP A 175 -15.34 0.59 15.71
C ASP A 175 -16.79 0.35 16.20
N HIS A 176 -17.72 -0.01 15.32
CA HIS A 176 -19.17 0.00 15.60
C HIS A 176 -19.54 -0.85 16.82
N ALA A 177 -19.17 -2.13 16.80
CA ALA A 177 -19.56 -3.08 17.84
C ALA A 177 -18.94 -2.77 19.21
N ALA A 178 -17.69 -2.29 19.23
CA ALA A 178 -16.98 -1.96 20.45
C ALA A 178 -17.58 -0.75 21.17
N LEU A 179 -18.21 0.18 20.43
CA LEU A 179 -18.78 1.40 20.97
C LEU A 179 -20.17 1.26 21.58
N VAL A 180 -20.92 0.20 21.26
CA VAL A 180 -22.31 0.05 21.73
C VAL A 180 -22.43 0.17 23.24
N GLY A 181 -21.53 -0.48 24.00
CA GLY A 181 -21.56 -0.42 25.47
C GLY A 181 -21.25 0.98 26.05
N ASP A 182 -20.29 1.68 25.44
CA ASP A 182 -19.91 3.04 25.86
C ASP A 182 -21.02 4.04 25.52
N LEU A 183 -21.64 3.91 24.36
CA LEU A 183 -22.75 4.76 23.91
C LEU A 183 -24.04 4.49 24.72
N ASP A 184 -24.36 3.24 25.07
CA ASP A 184 -25.47 2.91 25.98
C ASP A 184 -25.30 3.56 27.37
N LYS A 185 -24.09 3.50 27.91
CA LYS A 185 -23.78 4.20 29.16
C LYS A 185 -23.89 5.72 29.02
N HIS A 186 -23.42 6.27 27.90
CA HIS A 186 -23.47 7.71 27.63
C HIS A 186 -24.91 8.22 27.54
N THR A 187 -25.81 7.52 26.82
CA THR A 187 -27.23 7.90 26.70
C THR A 187 -27.99 7.81 28.04
N ARG A 188 -27.63 6.87 28.90
CA ARG A 188 -28.19 6.83 30.29
C ARG A 188 -27.72 7.97 31.15
N THR A 189 -26.49 8.45 30.95
CA THR A 189 -25.93 9.58 31.69
C THR A 189 -26.46 10.90 31.16
N HIS A 190 -26.71 11.00 29.86
CA HIS A 190 -27.18 12.18 29.14
C HIS A 190 -28.43 11.86 28.32
N PRO A 191 -29.58 11.55 28.98
CA PRO A 191 -30.78 11.03 28.32
C PRO A 191 -31.44 12.02 27.35
N LEU A 192 -31.19 13.30 27.47
CA LEU A 192 -31.69 14.34 26.57
C LEU A 192 -30.72 14.67 25.41
N SER A 193 -29.55 14.01 25.30
CA SER A 193 -28.63 14.21 24.20
C SER A 193 -29.09 13.45 22.96
N GLU A 194 -29.82 14.13 22.07
CA GLU A 194 -30.25 13.54 20.80
C GLU A 194 -29.07 12.99 19.98
N ARG A 195 -27.91 13.67 20.02
CA ARG A 195 -26.69 13.23 19.31
C ARG A 195 -26.14 11.91 19.89
N GLY A 196 -26.13 11.74 21.20
CA GLY A 196 -25.76 10.49 21.84
C GLY A 196 -26.62 9.31 21.37
N TRP A 197 -27.94 9.51 21.29
CA TRP A 197 -28.87 8.51 20.79
C TRP A 197 -28.74 8.24 19.30
N GLU A 198 -28.46 9.27 18.49
CA GLU A 198 -28.15 9.13 17.06
C GLU A 198 -26.93 8.22 16.85
N LEU A 199 -25.85 8.47 17.59
CA LEU A 199 -24.63 7.67 17.53
C LEU A 199 -24.86 6.23 18.01
N LEU A 200 -25.67 6.01 19.08
CA LEU A 200 -26.01 4.69 19.57
C LEU A 200 -26.83 3.89 18.52
N ALA A 201 -27.85 4.51 17.95
CA ALA A 201 -28.68 3.87 16.93
C ALA A 201 -27.86 3.52 15.68
N LEU A 202 -26.95 4.41 15.26
CA LEU A 202 -26.06 4.17 14.15
C LEU A 202 -25.05 3.04 14.44
N ALA A 203 -24.48 3.01 15.67
CA ALA A 203 -23.58 1.93 16.10
C ALA A 203 -24.27 0.57 16.10
N LEU A 204 -25.48 0.49 16.64
CA LEU A 204 -26.31 -0.72 16.65
C LEU A 204 -26.65 -1.18 15.25
N TYR A 205 -27.11 -0.29 14.38
CA TYR A 205 -27.45 -0.60 13.01
C TYR A 205 -26.24 -1.14 12.22
N ARG A 206 -25.11 -0.44 12.30
CA ARG A 206 -23.85 -0.85 11.66
C ARG A 206 -23.27 -2.15 12.22
N SER A 207 -23.68 -2.55 13.42
CA SER A 207 -23.33 -3.85 14.02
C SER A 207 -24.32 -4.98 13.66
N GLY A 208 -25.23 -4.76 12.69
CA GLY A 208 -26.26 -5.72 12.28
C GLY A 208 -27.46 -5.84 13.24
N ARG A 209 -27.56 -4.96 14.24
CA ARG A 209 -28.59 -4.98 15.30
C ARG A 209 -29.72 -3.98 15.00
N GLN A 210 -30.34 -4.11 13.82
CA GLN A 210 -31.37 -3.17 13.34
C GLN A 210 -32.57 -3.05 14.32
N ALA A 211 -33.02 -4.16 14.88
CA ALA A 211 -34.15 -4.14 15.83
C ALA A 211 -33.82 -3.31 17.10
N ASP A 212 -32.59 -3.43 17.61
CA ASP A 212 -32.15 -2.69 18.79
C ASP A 212 -31.94 -1.21 18.48
N ALA A 213 -31.46 -0.89 17.27
CA ALA A 213 -31.35 0.51 16.82
C ALA A 213 -32.71 1.21 16.78
N LEU A 214 -33.74 0.55 16.23
CA LEU A 214 -35.09 1.08 16.23
C LEU A 214 -35.71 1.12 17.64
N ALA A 215 -35.33 0.21 18.54
CA ALA A 215 -35.72 0.28 19.96
C ALA A 215 -35.13 1.51 20.65
N ALA A 216 -33.86 1.79 20.47
CA ALA A 216 -33.18 2.99 21.01
C ALA A 216 -33.83 4.30 20.50
N LEU A 217 -34.20 4.36 19.23
CA LEU A 217 -34.90 5.52 18.65
C LEU A 217 -36.31 5.72 19.21
N ARG A 218 -37.01 4.63 19.55
CA ARG A 218 -38.31 4.73 20.28
C ARG A 218 -38.10 5.18 21.71
N GLU A 219 -37.08 4.68 22.40
CA GLU A 219 -36.78 5.05 23.78
C GLU A 219 -36.49 6.54 23.92
N VAL A 220 -35.63 7.13 23.03
CA VAL A 220 -35.37 8.57 23.07
C VAL A 220 -36.61 9.38 22.79
N ARG A 221 -37.50 8.95 21.89
CA ARG A 221 -38.80 9.61 21.63
C ARG A 221 -39.63 9.68 22.88
N ASP A 222 -39.73 8.57 23.61
CA ASP A 222 -40.49 8.49 24.85
C ASP A 222 -39.90 9.34 25.96
N ILE A 223 -38.56 9.44 26.03
CA ILE A 223 -37.84 10.30 27.00
C ILE A 223 -38.09 11.77 26.69
N LEU A 224 -37.89 12.20 25.44
CA LEU A 224 -38.10 13.60 25.04
C LEU A 224 -39.56 14.03 25.23
N GLY A 225 -40.52 13.15 24.89
CA GLY A 225 -41.95 13.42 25.14
C GLY A 225 -42.30 13.56 26.60
N ARG A 226 -41.74 12.75 27.52
CA ARG A 226 -42.02 12.78 28.94
C ARG A 226 -41.30 13.91 29.68
N GLU A 227 -40.02 14.13 29.36
CA GLU A 227 -39.18 15.04 30.16
C GLU A 227 -39.28 16.50 29.69
N VAL A 228 -39.44 16.72 28.37
CA VAL A 228 -39.45 18.08 27.79
C VAL A 228 -40.65 18.39 26.91
N GLY A 229 -41.51 17.41 26.65
CA GLY A 229 -42.74 17.58 25.81
C GLY A 229 -42.43 17.84 24.34
N LEU A 230 -41.27 17.41 23.83
CA LEU A 230 -40.83 17.60 22.45
C LEU A 230 -40.76 16.32 21.70
N ASP A 231 -41.02 16.42 20.37
CA ASP A 231 -40.71 15.34 19.43
C ASP A 231 -39.21 15.30 19.05
N PRO A 232 -38.69 14.13 18.65
CA PRO A 232 -37.30 14.02 18.20
C PRO A 232 -36.95 15.00 17.08
N GLY A 233 -35.77 15.54 17.12
CA GLY A 233 -35.25 16.47 16.12
C GLY A 233 -35.10 15.88 14.73
N PRO A 234 -34.85 16.73 13.71
CA PRO A 234 -34.78 16.29 12.30
C PRO A 234 -33.73 15.21 12.04
N SER A 235 -32.60 15.19 12.78
CA SER A 235 -31.51 14.21 12.61
C SER A 235 -31.95 12.80 13.01
N LEU A 236 -32.55 12.65 14.20
CA LEU A 236 -33.07 11.34 14.65
C LEU A 236 -34.18 10.81 13.74
N ARG A 237 -35.08 11.68 13.28
CA ARG A 237 -36.15 11.29 12.34
C ARG A 237 -35.60 10.84 10.99
N ARG A 238 -34.58 11.51 10.46
CA ARG A 238 -33.90 11.11 9.22
C ARG A 238 -33.20 9.78 9.39
N LEU A 239 -32.52 9.58 10.52
CA LEU A 239 -31.84 8.31 10.81
C LEU A 239 -32.85 7.16 10.93
N GLU A 240 -33.99 7.35 11.62
CA GLU A 240 -35.06 6.33 11.71
C GLU A 240 -35.57 5.95 10.34
N ALA A 241 -35.89 6.94 9.50
CA ALA A 241 -36.36 6.69 8.12
C ALA A 241 -35.31 5.98 7.29
N ALA A 242 -34.02 6.33 7.43
CA ALA A 242 -32.92 5.71 6.70
C ALA A 242 -32.68 4.26 7.14
N ILE A 243 -32.83 3.94 8.45
CA ILE A 243 -32.74 2.57 8.97
C ILE A 243 -33.92 1.72 8.46
N LEU A 244 -35.14 2.25 8.46
CA LEU A 244 -36.32 1.56 7.95
C LEU A 244 -36.25 1.28 6.45
N ALA A 245 -35.71 2.23 5.69
CA ALA A 245 -35.51 2.11 4.25
C ALA A 245 -34.19 1.39 3.86
N GLN A 246 -33.39 0.98 4.85
CA GLN A 246 -32.07 0.34 4.64
C GLN A 246 -31.18 1.12 3.67
N HIS A 247 -31.12 2.44 3.82
CA HIS A 247 -30.32 3.31 2.94
C HIS A 247 -28.85 2.95 3.02
N ALA A 248 -28.22 2.81 1.85
CA ALA A 248 -26.79 2.48 1.71
C ALA A 248 -25.86 3.52 2.39
N GLU A 249 -26.31 4.77 2.54
CA GLU A 249 -25.53 5.85 3.15
C GLU A 249 -25.25 5.64 4.65
N ILE A 250 -26.11 4.88 5.34
CA ILE A 250 -25.95 4.57 6.77
C ILE A 250 -25.41 3.16 7.02
N ALA A 251 -25.32 2.32 5.96
CA ALA A 251 -24.74 0.99 6.05
C ALA A 251 -23.29 1.05 6.58
N PRO A 252 -22.77 -0.03 7.21
CA PRO A 252 -21.37 -0.08 7.58
C PRO A 252 -20.55 0.21 6.33
N GLN A 253 -19.89 1.36 6.28
CA GLN A 253 -18.74 1.48 5.43
C GLN A 253 -17.70 0.57 6.09
N GLU A 254 -17.48 -0.62 5.52
CA GLU A 254 -16.23 -1.30 5.79
C GLU A 254 -15.15 -0.29 5.48
N PRO A 255 -14.26 0.05 6.44
CA PRO A 255 -13.07 0.78 6.10
C PRO A 255 -12.43 -0.05 5.00
N ALA A 256 -12.21 0.55 3.82
CA ALA A 256 -11.42 -0.10 2.78
C ALA A 256 -10.17 -0.61 3.51
N PRO A 257 -9.87 -1.92 3.50
CA PRO A 257 -8.74 -2.43 4.24
C PRO A 257 -7.56 -1.56 3.81
N PRO A 258 -6.77 -1.01 4.77
CA PRO A 258 -5.63 -0.19 4.42
C PRO A 258 -4.88 -1.00 3.38
N ARG A 259 -4.71 -0.49 2.18
CA ARG A 259 -3.97 -1.21 1.15
C ARG A 259 -2.58 -1.36 1.72
N ALA A 260 -2.30 -2.54 2.24
CA ALA A 260 -0.99 -2.87 2.73
C ALA A 260 -0.04 -2.60 1.58
N GLY A 261 0.87 -1.65 1.73
CA GLY A 261 1.92 -1.40 0.77
C GLY A 261 2.75 -2.68 0.55
N ASN A 262 3.71 -2.62 -0.31
CA ASN A 262 4.60 -3.76 -0.61
C ASN A 262 5.93 -3.72 0.18
N LEU A 263 6.02 -2.98 1.29
CA LEU A 263 7.27 -2.88 2.04
C LEU A 263 7.69 -4.24 2.61
N PRO A 264 8.93 -4.69 2.37
CA PRO A 264 9.42 -5.96 2.89
C PRO A 264 9.56 -5.93 4.42
N ASN A 265 9.24 -7.03 5.11
CA ASN A 265 9.42 -7.14 6.55
C ASN A 265 10.91 -7.29 6.90
N PRO A 266 11.46 -6.49 7.82
CA PRO A 266 12.87 -6.58 8.19
C PRO A 266 13.14 -7.81 9.04
N LEU A 267 14.22 -8.54 8.72
CA LEU A 267 14.71 -9.67 9.52
C LEU A 267 15.54 -9.24 10.73
N SER A 268 16.00 -8.00 10.75
CA SER A 268 16.88 -7.49 11.80
C SER A 268 16.39 -6.15 12.32
N ARG A 269 16.57 -5.91 13.61
CA ARG A 269 16.27 -4.62 14.24
C ARG A 269 17.04 -3.50 13.56
N PHE A 270 16.40 -2.34 13.39
CA PHE A 270 17.03 -1.10 12.98
C PHE A 270 17.89 -0.58 14.16
N VAL A 271 19.16 -0.36 13.92
CA VAL A 271 20.14 0.06 14.95
C VAL A 271 20.80 1.35 14.53
N GLY A 272 20.98 2.23 15.48
CA GLY A 272 21.50 3.59 15.24
C GLY A 272 20.45 4.55 14.71
N ARG A 273 20.87 5.79 14.46
CA ARG A 273 20.04 6.89 13.89
C ARG A 273 18.75 7.21 14.66
N PRO A 274 18.82 7.39 15.99
CA PRO A 274 17.64 7.70 16.78
C PRO A 274 16.98 8.98 16.28
N GLY A 275 15.68 8.92 15.98
CA GLY A 275 14.88 10.07 15.52
C GLY A 275 15.04 10.45 14.04
N GLU A 276 16.00 9.86 13.28
CA GLU A 276 16.10 10.13 11.84
C GLU A 276 14.90 9.62 11.04
N PRO A 277 14.34 8.42 11.30
CA PRO A 277 13.13 7.97 10.63
C PRO A 277 11.96 8.93 10.81
N ALA A 278 11.69 9.36 12.03
CA ALA A 278 10.63 10.32 12.34
C ALA A 278 10.87 11.68 11.66
N ARG A 279 12.13 12.14 11.60
CA ARG A 279 12.50 13.38 10.91
C ARG A 279 12.25 13.30 9.40
N ILE A 280 12.61 12.18 8.76
CA ILE A 280 12.33 11.96 7.34
C ILE A 280 10.82 11.84 7.11
N GLY A 281 10.10 11.14 8.00
CA GLY A 281 8.64 11.08 7.98
C GLY A 281 8.00 12.46 8.02
N ALA A 282 8.50 13.38 8.85
CA ALA A 282 8.06 14.77 8.89
C ALA A 282 8.35 15.51 7.58
N LEU A 283 9.57 15.39 7.03
CA LEU A 283 9.94 15.99 5.74
C LEU A 283 9.03 15.50 4.61
N VAL A 284 8.75 14.21 4.54
CA VAL A 284 7.83 13.61 3.56
C VAL A 284 6.39 14.09 3.77
N SER A 285 5.99 14.45 5.00
CA SER A 285 4.67 15.02 5.28
C SER A 285 4.55 16.47 4.81
N GLU A 286 5.61 17.24 4.93
CA GLU A 286 5.67 18.67 4.56
C GLU A 286 5.96 18.86 3.07
N HIS A 287 6.78 17.99 2.49
CA HIS A 287 7.28 18.11 1.13
C HIS A 287 6.90 16.90 0.28
N ARG A 288 6.60 17.13 -0.99
CA ARG A 288 6.14 16.10 -1.90
C ARG A 288 7.27 15.26 -2.51
N LEU A 289 8.49 15.77 -2.48
CA LEU A 289 9.68 15.09 -2.99
C LEU A 289 10.83 15.24 -2.00
N VAL A 290 11.26 14.11 -1.45
CA VAL A 290 12.43 14.02 -0.56
C VAL A 290 13.41 13.02 -1.16
N THR A 291 14.68 13.42 -1.29
CA THR A 291 15.73 12.55 -1.80
C THR A 291 16.77 12.30 -0.72
N LEU A 292 16.95 11.04 -0.34
CA LEU A 292 18.01 10.60 0.55
C LEU A 292 19.27 10.38 -0.25
N THR A 293 20.28 11.21 -0.02
CA THR A 293 21.57 11.11 -0.71
C THR A 293 22.66 10.57 0.20
N GLY A 294 23.74 10.04 -0.37
CA GLY A 294 24.90 9.56 0.39
C GLY A 294 25.59 8.38 -0.29
N PRO A 295 26.75 7.96 0.25
CA PRO A 295 27.56 6.89 -0.34
C PRO A 295 26.83 5.52 -0.32
N GLY A 296 27.34 4.58 -1.14
CA GLY A 296 26.90 3.19 -1.10
C GLY A 296 27.12 2.59 0.29
N GLY A 297 26.20 1.75 0.77
CA GLY A 297 26.34 1.07 2.05
C GLY A 297 26.11 1.92 3.31
N VAL A 298 25.77 3.21 3.16
CA VAL A 298 25.46 4.12 4.27
C VAL A 298 24.10 3.87 4.93
N GLY A 299 23.25 3.04 4.32
CA GLY A 299 21.94 2.66 4.86
C GLY A 299 20.76 3.50 4.36
N LYS A 300 20.86 4.18 3.20
CA LYS A 300 19.76 4.97 2.60
C LYS A 300 18.45 4.18 2.47
N THR A 301 18.53 3.03 1.81
CA THR A 301 17.38 2.12 1.61
C THR A 301 16.74 1.72 2.94
N ARG A 302 17.57 1.31 3.91
CA ARG A 302 17.08 0.88 5.23
C ARG A 302 16.38 2.03 5.95
N LEU A 303 16.96 3.22 5.91
CA LEU A 303 16.40 4.43 6.53
C LEU A 303 15.09 4.86 5.84
N ALA A 304 15.04 4.80 4.50
CA ALA A 304 13.82 5.09 3.74
C ALA A 304 12.68 4.13 4.10
N LEU A 305 12.96 2.84 4.17
CA LEU A 305 11.97 1.82 4.52
C LEU A 305 11.46 1.97 5.97
N GLU A 306 12.35 2.28 6.91
CA GLU A 306 11.96 2.49 8.30
C GLU A 306 11.09 3.75 8.45
N SER A 307 11.49 4.84 7.79
CA SER A 307 10.68 6.09 7.76
C SER A 307 9.32 5.88 7.10
N ALA A 308 9.24 5.04 6.07
CA ALA A 308 7.99 4.74 5.38
C ALA A 308 7.05 3.87 6.23
N ARG A 309 7.57 2.98 7.10
CA ARG A 309 6.77 2.13 8.00
C ARG A 309 6.09 2.90 9.12
N GLU A 310 6.71 3.94 9.61
CA GLU A 310 6.14 4.79 10.68
C GLU A 310 4.92 5.60 10.19
N ARG A 311 4.59 5.53 8.90
CA ARG A 311 3.47 6.28 8.32
C ARG A 311 2.21 5.42 8.20
N SER A 312 1.07 6.08 8.40
CA SER A 312 -0.28 5.54 8.23
C SER A 312 -0.99 6.19 7.04
N ASP A 313 -0.35 6.20 5.86
CA ASP A 313 -0.98 6.69 4.63
C ASP A 313 -2.14 5.75 4.22
N THR A 314 -3.24 6.31 3.76
CA THR A 314 -4.48 5.57 3.48
C THR A 314 -4.33 4.51 2.39
N ASP A 315 -3.40 4.71 1.44
CA ASP A 315 -3.15 3.77 0.33
C ASP A 315 -1.81 3.00 0.46
N GLY A 316 -1.21 2.98 1.66
CA GLY A 316 0.05 2.30 1.97
C GLY A 316 1.31 2.95 1.37
N PRO A 317 2.49 2.68 1.94
CA PRO A 317 3.76 2.98 1.30
C PRO A 317 4.13 1.91 0.26
N TRP A 318 4.58 2.33 -0.92
CA TRP A 318 4.94 1.47 -2.03
C TRP A 318 6.42 1.58 -2.37
N LEU A 319 7.13 0.47 -2.32
CA LEU A 319 8.53 0.36 -2.72
C LEU A 319 8.66 0.00 -4.20
N VAL A 320 9.51 0.72 -4.91
CA VAL A 320 9.95 0.40 -6.26
C VAL A 320 11.47 0.24 -6.25
N GLU A 321 11.94 -1.00 -6.33
CA GLU A 321 13.36 -1.31 -6.41
C GLU A 321 13.83 -1.11 -7.86
N LEU A 322 14.64 -0.08 -8.10
CA LEU A 322 15.13 0.27 -9.43
C LEU A 322 16.43 -0.45 -9.80
N ALA A 323 17.13 -1.02 -8.82
CA ALA A 323 18.45 -1.65 -8.98
C ALA A 323 18.54 -2.70 -10.10
N GLY A 324 17.47 -3.44 -10.33
CA GLY A 324 17.39 -4.46 -11.38
C GLY A 324 16.98 -3.96 -12.77
N LEU A 325 16.72 -2.66 -12.93
CA LEU A 325 16.32 -2.04 -14.18
C LEU A 325 17.55 -1.53 -14.92
N GLU A 326 17.90 -2.14 -16.04
CA GLU A 326 19.00 -1.67 -16.90
C GLU A 326 18.50 -0.72 -18.01
N ASP A 327 17.26 -0.92 -18.48
CA ASP A 327 16.64 -0.10 -19.53
C ASP A 327 15.76 1.01 -18.90
N PRO A 328 16.05 2.29 -19.14
CA PRO A 328 15.20 3.40 -18.72
C PRO A 328 13.75 3.32 -19.23
N ALA A 329 13.52 2.70 -20.39
CA ALA A 329 12.18 2.55 -20.95
C ALA A 329 11.29 1.59 -20.12
N ALA A 330 11.87 0.72 -19.30
CA ALA A 330 11.14 -0.19 -18.44
C ALA A 330 10.65 0.46 -17.11
N LEU A 331 11.08 1.70 -16.81
CA LEU A 331 10.72 2.40 -15.57
C LEU A 331 9.19 2.54 -15.36
N PRO A 332 8.37 2.94 -16.36
CA PRO A 332 6.93 3.02 -16.16
C PRO A 332 6.30 1.68 -15.80
N ALA A 333 6.77 0.59 -16.42
CA ALA A 333 6.27 -0.76 -16.12
C ALA A 333 6.67 -1.21 -14.71
N ALA A 334 7.87 -0.87 -14.24
CA ALA A 334 8.32 -1.16 -12.89
C ALA A 334 7.50 -0.40 -11.82
N LEU A 335 7.25 0.90 -12.06
CA LEU A 335 6.38 1.72 -11.21
C LEU A 335 4.96 1.12 -11.15
N ALA A 336 4.41 0.76 -12.31
CA ALA A 336 3.10 0.15 -12.41
C ALA A 336 3.02 -1.19 -11.67
N GLY A 337 4.01 -2.06 -11.90
CA GLY A 337 4.07 -3.38 -11.26
C GLY A 337 4.15 -3.30 -9.75
N ALA A 338 4.99 -2.42 -9.20
CA ALA A 338 5.12 -2.23 -7.75
C ALA A 338 3.81 -1.74 -7.11
N LEU A 339 3.09 -0.85 -7.79
CA LEU A 339 1.80 -0.29 -7.34
C LEU A 339 0.62 -1.24 -7.57
N GLY A 340 0.85 -2.43 -8.15
CA GLY A 340 -0.22 -3.34 -8.55
C GLY A 340 -1.12 -2.75 -9.66
N ILE A 341 -0.60 -1.79 -10.42
CA ILE A 341 -1.27 -1.15 -11.55
C ILE A 341 -0.80 -1.90 -12.80
N LEU A 342 -1.67 -2.69 -13.36
CA LEU A 342 -1.35 -3.47 -14.56
C LEU A 342 -1.35 -2.56 -15.79
N GLY A 343 -0.26 -2.59 -16.57
CA GLY A 343 -0.22 -2.05 -17.93
C GLY A 343 -0.10 -0.53 -18.12
N ALA A 344 0.35 0.23 -17.14
CA ALA A 344 0.71 1.62 -17.41
C ALA A 344 2.03 1.67 -18.22
N ALA A 345 1.91 1.70 -19.54
CA ALA A 345 3.06 1.79 -20.45
C ALA A 345 3.78 3.15 -20.38
N THR A 346 3.18 4.17 -19.78
CA THR A 346 3.74 5.51 -19.66
C THR A 346 3.53 6.11 -18.28
N VAL A 347 4.44 7.01 -17.87
CA VAL A 347 4.31 7.75 -16.60
C VAL A 347 3.10 8.68 -16.59
N ASP A 348 2.72 9.22 -17.74
CA ASP A 348 1.53 10.06 -17.87
C ASP A 348 0.27 9.28 -17.48
N ARG A 349 0.17 8.06 -17.93
CA ARG A 349 -0.93 7.16 -17.59
C ARG A 349 -0.92 6.77 -16.11
N LEU A 350 0.26 6.53 -15.52
CA LEU A 350 0.40 6.34 -14.09
C LEU A 350 -0.13 7.55 -13.29
N ALA A 351 0.23 8.76 -13.73
CA ALA A 351 -0.21 9.97 -13.07
C ALA A 351 -1.76 10.13 -13.11
N GLU A 352 -2.40 9.79 -14.21
CA GLU A 352 -3.86 9.81 -14.32
C GLU A 352 -4.53 8.83 -13.34
N VAL A 353 -3.99 7.62 -13.22
CA VAL A 353 -4.50 6.59 -12.30
C VAL A 353 -4.30 6.96 -10.83
N LEU A 354 -3.23 7.67 -10.52
CA LEU A 354 -2.87 8.07 -9.17
C LEU A 354 -3.47 9.41 -8.75
N GLY A 355 -4.14 10.13 -9.66
CA GLY A 355 -4.53 11.53 -9.50
C GLY A 355 -5.32 11.88 -8.24
N GLY A 356 -6.10 10.94 -7.68
CA GLY A 356 -6.91 11.14 -6.47
C GLY A 356 -6.41 10.37 -5.23
N ARG A 357 -5.23 9.73 -5.28
CA ARG A 357 -4.72 8.87 -4.21
C ARG A 357 -3.71 9.58 -3.31
N GLU A 358 -3.74 9.25 -2.02
CA GLU A 358 -2.74 9.67 -1.04
C GLU A 358 -1.79 8.49 -0.76
N ILE A 359 -0.69 8.43 -1.49
CA ILE A 359 0.32 7.37 -1.38
C ILE A 359 1.72 7.93 -1.12
N LEU A 360 2.54 7.13 -0.44
CA LEU A 360 3.98 7.32 -0.42
C LEU A 360 4.63 6.34 -1.39
N LEU A 361 5.34 6.87 -2.38
CA LEU A 361 6.14 6.11 -3.34
C LEU A 361 7.62 6.19 -2.95
N VAL A 362 8.21 5.05 -2.63
CA VAL A 362 9.65 4.92 -2.32
C VAL A 362 10.37 4.40 -3.55
N LEU A 363 11.21 5.23 -4.17
CA LEU A 363 12.04 4.87 -5.33
C LEU A 363 13.45 4.56 -4.84
N ASP A 364 13.81 3.28 -4.79
CA ASP A 364 15.11 2.86 -4.26
C ASP A 364 16.17 2.67 -5.36
N ASN A 365 17.37 3.16 -5.10
CA ASN A 365 18.56 3.01 -5.96
C ASN A 365 18.41 3.69 -7.34
N ALA A 366 18.06 4.99 -7.35
CA ALA A 366 17.75 5.75 -8.56
C ALA A 366 19.00 6.20 -9.36
N GLU A 367 20.22 6.03 -8.85
CA GLU A 367 21.45 6.64 -9.37
C GLU A 367 21.79 6.27 -10.83
N HIS A 368 21.47 5.05 -11.27
CA HIS A 368 21.79 4.58 -12.64
C HIS A 368 20.70 4.95 -13.66
N LEU A 369 19.51 5.35 -13.20
CA LEU A 369 18.38 5.77 -14.03
C LEU A 369 18.01 7.25 -13.82
N LEU A 370 18.93 8.07 -13.39
CA LEU A 370 18.66 9.43 -12.87
C LEU A 370 17.80 10.28 -13.82
N GLN A 371 18.08 10.23 -15.13
CA GLN A 371 17.34 11.01 -16.13
C GLN A 371 15.87 10.52 -16.28
N ALA A 372 15.67 9.22 -16.35
CA ALA A 372 14.34 8.63 -16.46
C ALA A 372 13.52 8.89 -15.20
N VAL A 373 14.14 8.70 -14.01
CA VAL A 373 13.51 8.98 -12.71
C VAL A 373 13.17 10.47 -12.58
N ARG A 374 14.05 11.39 -12.97
CA ARG A 374 13.74 12.84 -13.02
C ARG A 374 12.49 13.14 -13.83
N GLN A 375 12.40 12.56 -15.02
CA GLN A 375 11.25 12.78 -15.89
C GLN A 375 9.97 12.19 -15.28
N ALA A 376 10.03 10.96 -14.75
CA ALA A 376 8.92 10.30 -14.12
C ALA A 376 8.41 11.07 -12.88
N VAL A 377 9.34 11.45 -11.98
CA VAL A 377 9.01 12.24 -10.78
C VAL A 377 8.41 13.59 -11.14
N ARG A 378 8.94 14.28 -12.16
CA ARG A 378 8.38 15.56 -12.63
C ARG A 378 6.95 15.41 -13.13
N THR A 379 6.66 14.35 -13.89
CA THR A 379 5.31 14.08 -14.42
C THR A 379 4.35 13.73 -13.27
N LEU A 380 4.74 12.82 -12.38
CA LEU A 380 3.93 12.43 -11.23
C LEU A 380 3.68 13.62 -10.30
N ALA A 381 4.72 14.34 -9.89
CA ALA A 381 4.58 15.50 -9.03
C ALA A 381 3.74 16.62 -9.65
N GLY A 382 3.75 16.78 -10.96
CA GLY A 382 2.96 17.78 -11.67
C GLY A 382 1.46 17.47 -11.76
N ARG A 383 1.08 16.18 -11.76
CA ARG A 383 -0.30 15.74 -12.04
C ARG A 383 -1.03 15.09 -10.86
N THR A 384 -0.32 14.68 -9.82
CA THR A 384 -0.90 13.95 -8.69
C THR A 384 -0.69 14.70 -7.38
N PRO A 385 -1.66 15.47 -6.88
CA PRO A 385 -1.48 16.28 -5.66
C PRO A 385 -1.28 15.44 -4.39
N GLY A 386 -1.83 14.23 -4.32
CA GLY A 386 -1.74 13.34 -3.14
C GLY A 386 -0.52 12.42 -3.11
N VAL A 387 0.24 12.31 -4.21
CA VAL A 387 1.43 11.44 -4.26
C VAL A 387 2.64 12.14 -3.65
N ARG A 388 3.27 11.48 -2.69
CA ARG A 388 4.54 11.86 -2.06
C ARG A 388 5.62 10.89 -2.51
N ILE A 389 6.81 11.37 -2.76
CA ILE A 389 7.90 10.59 -3.33
C ILE A 389 9.13 10.68 -2.44
N LEU A 390 9.62 9.54 -2.00
CA LEU A 390 10.87 9.38 -1.27
C LEU A 390 11.85 8.63 -2.17
N VAL A 391 12.97 9.25 -2.50
CA VAL A 391 13.97 8.69 -3.41
C VAL A 391 15.23 8.36 -2.65
N THR A 392 15.87 7.23 -2.93
CA THR A 392 17.25 6.98 -2.52
C THR A 392 18.16 7.02 -3.74
N SER A 393 19.24 7.77 -3.65
CA SER A 393 20.20 7.95 -4.73
C SER A 393 21.58 8.33 -4.17
N ARG A 394 22.63 8.26 -5.00
CA ARG A 394 23.93 8.83 -4.64
C ARG A 394 23.98 10.33 -4.87
N GLU A 395 23.18 10.83 -5.80
CA GLU A 395 23.09 12.23 -6.22
C GLU A 395 21.65 12.71 -6.15
N PRO A 396 21.43 14.02 -5.92
CA PRO A 396 20.11 14.62 -6.00
C PRO A 396 19.49 14.49 -7.39
N LEU A 397 18.15 14.48 -7.47
CA LEU A 397 17.45 14.55 -8.75
C LEU A 397 17.57 15.94 -9.41
N GLY A 398 17.80 17.00 -8.64
CA GLY A 398 17.91 18.38 -9.14
C GLY A 398 16.57 18.94 -9.64
N LEU A 399 15.46 18.56 -9.02
CA LEU A 399 14.13 19.02 -9.38
C LEU A 399 13.65 20.18 -8.50
N PRO A 400 12.87 21.12 -9.04
CA PRO A 400 12.24 22.17 -8.24
C PRO A 400 11.36 21.58 -7.12
N GLY A 401 11.53 22.07 -5.90
CA GLY A 401 10.80 21.59 -4.73
C GLY A 401 11.34 20.28 -4.11
N GLU A 402 12.48 19.78 -4.61
CA GLU A 402 13.17 18.64 -4.00
C GLU A 402 13.82 19.05 -2.68
N VAL A 403 13.56 18.28 -1.63
CA VAL A 403 14.30 18.37 -0.38
C VAL A 403 15.35 17.27 -0.34
N VAL A 404 16.60 17.66 -0.26
CA VAL A 404 17.74 16.72 -0.19
C VAL A 404 18.11 16.49 1.26
N TYR A 405 18.07 15.23 1.69
CA TYR A 405 18.54 14.81 3.01
C TYR A 405 19.82 13.96 2.85
N GLU A 406 20.95 14.51 3.29
CA GLU A 406 22.22 13.78 3.26
C GLU A 406 22.29 12.76 4.38
N VAL A 407 22.29 11.47 4.04
CA VAL A 407 22.49 10.36 4.97
C VAL A 407 23.99 10.21 5.23
N ARG A 408 24.42 10.61 6.41
CA ARG A 408 25.82 10.56 6.84
C ARG A 408 26.16 9.18 7.39
N PRO A 409 27.43 8.79 7.40
CA PRO A 409 27.92 7.62 8.12
C PRO A 409 27.47 7.64 9.60
N LEU A 410 27.45 6.47 10.24
CA LEU A 410 27.12 6.37 11.65
C LEU A 410 28.21 7.01 12.51
N PRO A 411 27.86 7.81 13.54
CA PRO A 411 28.77 8.19 14.59
C PRO A 411 29.39 6.96 15.28
N ALA A 412 30.56 7.12 15.91
CA ALA A 412 31.32 6.02 16.51
C ALA A 412 30.49 5.18 17.49
N GLU A 413 29.67 5.81 18.32
CA GLU A 413 28.81 5.13 19.30
C GLU A 413 27.72 4.29 18.63
N GLN A 414 27.10 4.81 17.60
CA GLN A 414 26.05 4.09 16.85
C GLN A 414 26.65 2.97 15.99
N GLY A 415 27.85 3.20 15.41
CA GLY A 415 28.60 2.17 14.71
C GLY A 415 28.98 1.01 15.66
N HIS A 416 29.41 1.34 16.85
CA HIS A 416 29.71 0.38 17.92
C HIS A 416 28.46 -0.44 18.32
N GLU A 417 27.32 0.24 18.54
CA GLU A 417 26.03 -0.43 18.83
C GLU A 417 25.64 -1.40 17.71
N LEU A 418 25.80 -0.97 16.45
CA LEU A 418 25.53 -1.81 15.28
C LEU A 418 26.45 -3.02 15.23
N PHE A 419 27.75 -2.83 15.47
CA PHE A 419 28.72 -3.91 15.49
C PHE A 419 28.35 -4.97 16.54
N LEU A 420 28.05 -4.55 17.77
CA LEU A 420 27.64 -5.45 18.86
C LEU A 420 26.36 -6.21 18.52
N ALA A 421 25.34 -5.50 18.01
CA ALA A 421 24.08 -6.12 17.63
C ALA A 421 24.24 -7.18 16.54
N ARG A 422 25.17 -7.01 15.61
CA ARG A 422 25.47 -7.98 14.54
C ARG A 422 26.40 -9.09 15.02
N ALA A 423 27.41 -8.78 15.81
CA ALA A 423 28.30 -9.77 16.39
C ALA A 423 27.54 -10.74 17.31
N ALA A 424 26.59 -10.25 18.11
CA ALA A 424 25.72 -11.09 18.95
C ALA A 424 24.86 -12.09 18.16
N THR A 425 24.54 -11.77 16.91
CA THR A 425 23.84 -12.70 16.00
C THR A 425 24.77 -13.84 15.53
N SER A 426 26.08 -13.56 15.44
CA SER A 426 27.13 -14.50 14.99
C SER A 426 27.70 -15.32 16.12
N VAL A 427 27.84 -14.73 17.30
CA VAL A 427 28.40 -15.32 18.52
C VAL A 427 27.45 -14.99 19.68
N PRO A 428 26.45 -15.84 19.96
CA PRO A 428 25.52 -15.64 21.08
C PRO A 428 26.31 -15.61 22.40
N ASP A 429 25.86 -14.79 23.35
CA ASP A 429 26.42 -14.64 24.67
C ASP A 429 27.85 -14.03 24.75
N TRP A 430 28.43 -13.58 23.65
CA TRP A 430 29.67 -12.83 23.67
C TRP A 430 29.46 -11.40 24.18
N THR A 431 30.24 -11.05 25.19
CA THR A 431 30.27 -9.69 25.75
C THR A 431 31.73 -9.20 25.71
N PRO A 432 32.02 -8.11 24.98
CA PRO A 432 33.35 -7.61 24.84
C PRO A 432 33.91 -7.11 26.17
N GLY A 433 35.18 -7.42 26.46
CA GLY A 433 35.94 -6.79 27.52
C GLY A 433 36.32 -5.34 27.16
N ALA A 434 36.80 -4.57 28.16
CA ALA A 434 37.17 -3.15 27.96
C ALA A 434 38.24 -2.91 26.88
N ALA A 435 39.14 -3.86 26.63
CA ALA A 435 40.12 -3.78 25.54
C ALA A 435 39.44 -4.01 24.16
N GLU A 436 38.59 -5.01 24.07
CA GLU A 436 37.80 -5.33 22.86
C GLU A 436 36.87 -4.21 22.51
N ASP A 437 36.20 -3.58 23.49
CA ASP A 437 35.31 -2.44 23.28
C ASP A 437 36.04 -1.25 22.62
N ARG A 438 37.26 -0.95 23.07
CA ARG A 438 38.10 0.10 22.42
C ARG A 438 38.48 -0.29 20.99
N LEU A 439 38.78 -1.54 20.75
CA LEU A 439 39.15 -2.05 19.43
C LEU A 439 37.98 -2.00 18.47
N ILE A 440 36.76 -2.34 18.92
CA ILE A 440 35.52 -2.22 18.11
C ILE A 440 35.26 -0.76 17.72
N ARG A 441 35.42 0.19 18.64
CA ARG A 441 35.28 1.62 18.32
C ARG A 441 36.28 2.08 17.28
N ARG A 442 37.55 1.63 17.39
CA ARG A 442 38.57 1.90 16.37
C ARG A 442 38.17 1.27 15.04
N LEU A 443 37.77 0.02 14.99
CA LEU A 443 37.31 -0.66 13.77
C LEU A 443 36.16 0.10 13.11
N CYS A 444 35.17 0.55 13.88
CA CYS A 444 34.04 1.33 13.34
C CYS A 444 34.51 2.66 12.73
N TYR A 445 35.50 3.30 13.30
CA TYR A 445 36.12 4.51 12.77
C TYR A 445 36.90 4.21 11.47
N ASP A 446 37.73 3.18 11.46
CA ASP A 446 38.54 2.78 10.30
C ASP A 446 37.67 2.29 9.12
N LEU A 447 36.45 1.87 9.39
CA LEU A 447 35.39 1.53 8.42
C LEU A 447 34.51 2.75 8.04
N ASP A 448 34.99 3.98 8.31
CA ASP A 448 34.28 5.24 8.02
C ASP A 448 32.84 5.32 8.57
N GLY A 449 32.49 4.54 9.58
CA GLY A 449 31.13 4.46 10.11
C GLY A 449 30.08 3.97 9.10
N LEU A 450 30.50 3.26 8.05
CA LEU A 450 29.60 2.72 7.03
C LEU A 450 28.88 1.46 7.54
N PRO A 451 27.54 1.47 7.71
CA PRO A 451 26.79 0.34 8.27
C PRO A 451 27.10 -1.00 7.61
N LEU A 452 27.12 -1.05 6.29
CA LEU A 452 27.39 -2.29 5.54
C LEU A 452 28.79 -2.81 5.81
N ALA A 453 29.79 -1.93 5.90
CA ALA A 453 31.17 -2.30 6.20
C ALA A 453 31.29 -2.84 7.64
N ILE A 454 30.61 -2.19 8.59
CA ILE A 454 30.54 -2.63 9.99
C ILE A 454 29.85 -4.00 10.12
N GLU A 455 28.73 -4.23 9.42
CA GLU A 455 28.03 -5.52 9.41
C GLU A 455 28.89 -6.65 8.84
N LEU A 456 29.62 -6.38 7.74
CA LEU A 456 30.54 -7.34 7.14
C LEU A 456 31.71 -7.70 8.09
N ALA A 457 32.27 -6.70 8.78
CA ALA A 457 33.31 -6.93 9.77
C ALA A 457 32.81 -7.70 10.99
N ALA A 458 31.63 -7.33 11.54
CA ALA A 458 31.02 -8.01 12.68
C ALA A 458 30.70 -9.49 12.37
N ALA A 459 30.29 -9.81 11.14
CA ALA A 459 30.03 -11.18 10.72
C ALA A 459 31.27 -12.08 10.77
N GLN A 460 32.50 -11.52 10.74
CA GLN A 460 33.74 -12.25 10.81
C GLN A 460 34.15 -12.64 12.24
N CYS A 461 33.54 -12.06 13.27
CA CYS A 461 33.81 -12.40 14.67
C CYS A 461 33.57 -13.88 15.00
N ARG A 462 32.88 -14.61 14.13
CA ARG A 462 32.68 -16.03 14.22
C ARG A 462 33.93 -16.85 13.90
N VAL A 463 34.86 -16.31 13.10
CA VAL A 463 36.01 -17.02 12.52
C VAL A 463 37.33 -16.39 12.96
N LEU A 464 37.36 -15.07 13.17
CA LEU A 464 38.55 -14.30 13.50
C LEU A 464 38.40 -13.60 14.85
N SER A 465 39.51 -13.38 15.57
CA SER A 465 39.53 -12.47 16.71
C SER A 465 39.45 -11.02 16.26
N LEU A 466 39.07 -10.10 17.15
CA LEU A 466 39.02 -8.67 16.85
C LEU A 466 40.39 -8.10 16.43
N GLU A 467 41.46 -8.60 17.05
CA GLU A 467 42.82 -8.20 16.68
C GLU A 467 43.18 -8.66 15.28
N GLN A 468 42.76 -9.87 14.88
CA GLN A 468 42.98 -10.38 13.52
C GLN A 468 42.17 -9.57 12.50
N ILE A 469 40.90 -9.22 12.81
CA ILE A 469 40.09 -8.36 11.97
C ILE A 469 40.72 -7.00 11.79
N ALA A 470 41.25 -6.39 12.88
CA ALA A 470 41.91 -5.10 12.82
C ALA A 470 43.21 -5.17 12.01
N GLY A 471 44.07 -6.21 12.24
CA GLY A 471 45.28 -6.40 11.50
C GLY A 471 45.10 -6.58 9.99
N GLU A 472 44.10 -7.39 9.58
CA GLU A 472 43.75 -7.57 8.18
C GLU A 472 43.25 -6.28 7.49
N LEU A 473 42.51 -5.44 8.23
CA LEU A 473 42.09 -4.13 7.75
C LEU A 473 43.23 -3.12 7.67
N ASP A 474 44.13 -3.07 8.68
CA ASP A 474 45.28 -2.18 8.72
C ASP A 474 46.29 -2.48 7.58
N ASP A 475 46.61 -3.76 7.31
CA ASP A 475 47.50 -4.19 6.25
C ASP A 475 47.02 -3.76 4.87
N ARG A 476 45.69 -3.85 4.62
CA ARG A 476 45.08 -3.47 3.34
C ARG A 476 44.84 -1.97 3.19
N LEU A 477 44.65 -1.25 4.30
CA LEU A 477 44.61 0.21 4.31
C LEU A 477 45.99 0.83 4.03
N THR A 478 47.06 0.20 4.49
CA THR A 478 48.44 0.70 4.37
C THR A 478 49.01 0.57 2.96
N VAL A 479 48.71 -0.50 2.23
CA VAL A 479 49.21 -0.76 0.86
C VAL A 479 48.70 0.25 -0.19
N LEU A 480 47.66 1.04 0.12
CA LEU A 480 47.00 1.93 -0.83
C LEU A 480 47.11 3.43 -0.49
N HIS A 481 47.90 3.81 0.51
CA HIS A 481 48.15 5.21 0.88
C HIS A 481 49.08 5.96 -0.11
N ASN A 482 49.50 5.34 -1.20
CA ASN A 482 50.37 5.96 -2.19
C ASN A 482 49.53 6.56 -3.35
N GLY A 483 48.83 7.69 -3.12
CA GLY A 483 48.58 8.59 -4.20
C GLY A 483 47.19 9.17 -4.47
N ALA A 484 46.18 8.99 -3.63
CA ALA A 484 44.95 9.81 -3.70
C ALA A 484 44.12 9.65 -2.40
N GLU A 485 43.44 10.70 -1.95
CA GLU A 485 42.52 10.58 -0.82
C GLU A 485 41.46 9.48 -1.10
N PRO A 486 41.32 8.48 -0.23
CA PRO A 486 40.40 7.39 -0.47
C PRO A 486 38.96 7.89 -0.30
N GLY A 487 38.20 7.95 -1.39
CA GLY A 487 36.78 8.22 -1.32
C GLY A 487 36.07 7.09 -0.57
N ARG A 488 34.98 7.40 0.16
CA ARG A 488 34.13 6.47 0.96
C ARG A 488 33.64 5.25 0.15
N HIS A 489 33.57 5.36 -1.18
CA HIS A 489 33.27 4.23 -2.07
C HIS A 489 34.36 3.18 -2.11
N GLN A 490 35.61 3.59 -1.94
CA GLN A 490 36.75 2.68 -1.95
C GLN A 490 36.73 1.83 -0.66
N THR A 491 36.37 2.39 0.48
CA THR A 491 36.30 1.66 1.76
C THR A 491 35.30 0.52 1.69
N LEU A 492 34.07 0.77 1.18
CA LEU A 492 33.07 -0.27 1.03
C LEU A 492 33.50 -1.35 0.03
N TRP A 493 34.04 -0.94 -1.13
CA TRP A 493 34.53 -1.87 -2.14
C TRP A 493 35.64 -2.76 -1.59
N ARG A 494 36.57 -2.19 -0.80
CA ARG A 494 37.62 -2.91 -0.09
C ARG A 494 37.08 -3.88 0.95
N THR A 495 36.07 -3.48 1.70
CA THR A 495 35.44 -4.35 2.70
C THR A 495 34.76 -5.55 2.05
N VAL A 496 34.08 -5.33 0.91
CA VAL A 496 33.52 -6.43 0.12
C VAL A 496 34.62 -7.30 -0.46
N GLU A 497 35.71 -6.70 -0.98
CA GLU A 497 36.88 -7.42 -1.52
C GLU A 497 37.59 -8.24 -0.45
N TRP A 498 37.74 -7.70 0.76
CA TRP A 498 38.23 -8.44 1.91
C TRP A 498 37.35 -9.64 2.26
N SER A 499 36.04 -9.43 2.41
CA SER A 499 35.10 -10.52 2.64
C SER A 499 35.13 -11.58 1.52
N HIS A 500 35.28 -11.14 0.28
CA HIS A 500 35.45 -12.00 -0.91
C HIS A 500 36.77 -12.80 -0.86
N ALA A 501 37.88 -12.20 -0.41
CA ALA A 501 39.16 -12.88 -0.31
C ALA A 501 39.13 -14.05 0.71
N MET A 502 38.27 -13.95 1.73
CA MET A 502 38.07 -15.02 2.74
C MET A 502 37.11 -16.11 2.27
N LEU A 503 36.57 -16.02 1.05
CA LEU A 503 35.78 -17.08 0.46
C LEU A 503 36.66 -18.22 -0.02
N THR A 504 36.22 -19.44 0.20
CA THR A 504 36.81 -20.62 -0.48
C THR A 504 36.58 -20.53 -1.99
N GLY A 505 37.32 -21.36 -2.76
CA GLY A 505 37.14 -21.37 -4.21
C GLY A 505 35.69 -21.65 -4.64
N GLY A 506 35.02 -22.62 -3.99
CA GLY A 506 33.61 -22.95 -4.25
C GLY A 506 32.63 -21.84 -3.86
N GLU A 507 32.82 -21.24 -2.68
CA GLU A 507 31.99 -20.10 -2.24
C GLU A 507 32.13 -18.90 -3.18
N ARG A 508 33.36 -18.64 -3.65
CA ARG A 508 33.66 -17.53 -4.57
C ARG A 508 33.01 -17.71 -5.93
N GLU A 509 33.08 -18.93 -6.48
CA GLU A 509 32.40 -19.27 -7.73
C GLU A 509 30.88 -19.08 -7.60
N VAL A 510 30.27 -19.63 -6.56
CA VAL A 510 28.83 -19.49 -6.28
C VAL A 510 28.45 -18.03 -6.13
N PHE A 511 29.21 -17.26 -5.35
CA PHE A 511 28.98 -15.83 -5.14
C PHE A 511 28.97 -15.04 -6.45
N HIS A 512 29.92 -15.28 -7.36
CA HIS A 512 29.95 -14.62 -8.66
C HIS A 512 28.75 -15.02 -9.52
N ARG A 513 28.42 -16.31 -9.59
CA ARG A 513 27.31 -16.84 -10.40
C ARG A 513 25.94 -16.34 -9.93
N LEU A 514 25.74 -16.25 -8.60
CA LEU A 514 24.47 -15.75 -8.04
C LEU A 514 24.22 -14.26 -8.35
N SER A 515 25.23 -13.50 -8.73
CA SER A 515 25.05 -12.11 -9.14
C SER A 515 24.28 -11.92 -10.46
N VAL A 516 24.03 -13.00 -11.19
CA VAL A 516 23.24 -12.98 -12.45
C VAL A 516 21.76 -12.69 -12.19
N PHE A 517 21.20 -13.11 -11.06
CA PHE A 517 19.77 -12.97 -10.81
C PHE A 517 19.33 -11.51 -10.78
N ALA A 518 18.23 -11.18 -11.46
CA ALA A 518 17.61 -9.86 -11.45
C ALA A 518 16.77 -9.64 -10.18
N SER A 519 16.14 -10.70 -9.68
CA SER A 519 15.20 -10.72 -8.56
C SER A 519 15.65 -11.72 -7.48
N PRO A 520 14.97 -11.79 -6.32
CA PRO A 520 15.25 -12.81 -5.31
C PRO A 520 15.05 -14.24 -5.88
N PHE A 521 16.01 -15.10 -5.61
CA PHE A 521 16.06 -16.48 -6.10
C PHE A 521 15.92 -17.49 -4.95
N ASP A 522 15.50 -18.70 -5.26
CA ASP A 522 15.45 -19.84 -4.33
C ASP A 522 16.68 -20.75 -4.47
N LEU A 523 16.77 -21.76 -3.62
CA LEU A 523 17.90 -22.70 -3.62
C LEU A 523 17.97 -23.52 -4.92
N GLU A 524 16.83 -23.84 -5.51
CA GLU A 524 16.75 -24.62 -6.76
C GLU A 524 17.31 -23.81 -7.93
N ALA A 525 16.89 -22.53 -8.06
CA ALA A 525 17.43 -21.61 -9.04
C ALA A 525 18.95 -21.41 -8.89
N ALA A 526 19.41 -21.23 -7.65
CA ALA A 526 20.85 -21.12 -7.36
C ALA A 526 21.62 -22.36 -7.80
N ALA A 527 21.12 -23.56 -7.51
CA ALA A 527 21.74 -24.82 -7.91
C ALA A 527 21.75 -24.98 -9.44
N ALA A 528 20.66 -24.60 -10.13
CA ALA A 528 20.56 -24.64 -11.58
C ALA A 528 21.60 -23.76 -12.28
N VAL A 529 21.74 -22.51 -11.83
CA VAL A 529 22.72 -21.55 -12.38
C VAL A 529 24.15 -21.98 -12.09
N CYS A 530 24.40 -22.59 -10.93
CA CYS A 530 25.72 -23.10 -10.57
C CYS A 530 26.05 -24.47 -11.17
N GLY A 531 25.05 -25.19 -11.71
CA GLY A 531 25.20 -26.53 -12.29
C GLY A 531 25.45 -27.64 -11.27
N ARG A 532 25.26 -27.37 -9.96
CA ARG A 532 25.49 -28.31 -8.85
C ARG A 532 24.74 -27.87 -7.59
N PRO A 533 24.50 -28.75 -6.62
CA PRO A 533 23.98 -28.36 -5.32
C PRO A 533 24.90 -27.34 -4.62
N VAL A 534 24.32 -26.25 -4.08
CA VAL A 534 25.06 -25.13 -3.50
C VAL A 534 24.61 -24.75 -2.08
N PHE A 535 23.90 -25.63 -1.40
CA PHE A 535 23.35 -25.33 -0.07
C PHE A 535 24.44 -24.95 0.95
N ALA A 536 25.57 -25.64 0.93
CA ALA A 536 26.67 -25.37 1.87
C ALA A 536 27.29 -24.00 1.64
N GLU A 537 27.59 -23.68 0.38
CA GLU A 537 28.19 -22.39 -0.03
C GLU A 537 27.19 -21.23 0.16
N LEU A 538 25.93 -21.42 -0.26
CA LEU A 538 24.86 -20.42 -0.06
C LEU A 538 24.67 -20.13 1.44
N SER A 539 24.64 -21.16 2.29
CA SER A 539 24.57 -21.00 3.75
C SER A 539 25.79 -20.28 4.31
N ALA A 540 26.98 -20.54 3.77
CA ALA A 540 28.19 -19.83 4.14
C ALA A 540 28.15 -18.34 3.72
N LEU A 541 27.68 -18.05 2.51
CA LEU A 541 27.50 -16.67 2.01
C LEU A 541 26.49 -15.88 2.84
N VAL A 542 25.40 -16.54 3.27
CA VAL A 542 24.41 -15.93 4.20
C VAL A 542 25.08 -15.63 5.56
N ARG A 543 25.82 -16.56 6.12
CA ARG A 543 26.54 -16.33 7.40
C ARG A 543 27.60 -15.24 7.32
N LYS A 544 28.19 -15.02 6.15
CA LYS A 544 29.16 -13.97 5.86
C LYS A 544 28.53 -12.64 5.43
N SER A 545 27.21 -12.52 5.52
CA SER A 545 26.41 -11.34 5.16
C SER A 545 26.58 -10.86 3.70
N LEU A 546 27.04 -11.73 2.80
CA LEU A 546 27.16 -11.46 1.36
C LEU A 546 25.86 -11.77 0.62
N VAL A 547 25.00 -12.63 1.19
CA VAL A 547 23.65 -12.97 0.71
C VAL A 547 22.66 -12.75 1.83
N SER A 548 21.54 -12.10 1.54
CA SER A 548 20.44 -11.90 2.48
C SER A 548 19.31 -12.91 2.23
N VAL A 549 18.59 -13.28 3.28
CA VAL A 549 17.41 -14.15 3.23
C VAL A 549 16.15 -13.31 3.37
N GLU A 550 15.12 -13.53 2.55
CA GLU A 550 13.84 -12.88 2.70
C GLU A 550 12.95 -13.59 3.74
N ALA A 551 12.31 -12.79 4.61
CA ALA A 551 11.43 -13.32 5.64
C ALA A 551 10.06 -13.71 5.06
N GLY A 552 9.49 -14.83 5.58
CA GLY A 552 8.10 -15.17 5.30
C GLY A 552 7.83 -15.75 3.91
N THR A 553 8.87 -16.14 3.17
CA THR A 553 8.71 -16.83 1.88
C THR A 553 8.81 -18.34 2.03
N ASP A 554 7.94 -19.07 1.35
CA ASP A 554 8.00 -20.53 1.19
C ASP A 554 7.82 -20.86 -0.29
N PRO A 555 8.85 -21.42 -0.99
CA PRO A 555 10.21 -21.67 -0.51
C PRO A 555 10.99 -20.39 -0.14
N ARG A 556 12.02 -20.52 0.71
CA ARG A 556 12.88 -19.41 1.11
C ARG A 556 13.58 -18.78 -0.07
N ARG A 557 13.59 -17.45 -0.11
CA ARG A 557 14.26 -16.67 -1.15
C ARG A 557 15.50 -15.96 -0.61
N TYR A 558 16.47 -15.78 -1.51
CA TYR A 558 17.77 -15.21 -1.25
C TYR A 558 18.03 -14.06 -2.20
N ARG A 559 18.77 -13.04 -1.76
CA ARG A 559 19.20 -11.94 -2.63
C ARG A 559 20.57 -11.41 -2.25
N LEU A 560 21.28 -10.84 -3.21
CA LEU A 560 22.47 -10.03 -2.96
C LEU A 560 22.06 -8.56 -2.83
N LEU A 561 22.66 -7.85 -1.87
CA LEU A 561 22.53 -6.39 -1.81
C LEU A 561 23.19 -5.78 -3.05
N GLU A 562 22.63 -4.70 -3.60
CA GLU A 562 23.03 -4.19 -4.92
C GLU A 562 24.52 -3.88 -5.01
N THR A 563 25.11 -3.23 -4.01
CA THR A 563 26.56 -2.94 -4.01
C THR A 563 27.42 -4.22 -4.02
N ILE A 564 26.99 -5.25 -3.30
CA ILE A 564 27.65 -6.57 -3.29
C ILE A 564 27.47 -7.27 -4.64
N LYS A 565 26.28 -7.14 -5.22
CA LYS A 565 25.94 -7.70 -6.53
C LYS A 565 26.78 -7.08 -7.65
N LEU A 566 26.96 -5.75 -7.66
CA LEU A 566 27.83 -5.06 -8.62
C LEU A 566 29.28 -5.54 -8.53
N PHE A 567 29.79 -5.75 -7.31
CA PHE A 567 31.13 -6.31 -7.11
C PHE A 567 31.23 -7.73 -7.68
N ALA A 568 30.27 -8.59 -7.41
CA ALA A 568 30.24 -9.96 -7.91
C ALA A 568 30.06 -10.01 -9.44
N ARG A 569 29.20 -9.16 -10.02
CA ARG A 569 28.96 -9.06 -11.48
C ARG A 569 30.21 -8.66 -12.26
N SER A 570 31.08 -7.83 -11.70
CA SER A 570 32.36 -7.48 -12.37
C SER A 570 33.30 -8.68 -12.56
N ARG A 571 33.00 -9.81 -11.95
CA ARG A 571 33.80 -11.04 -11.94
C ARG A 571 33.00 -12.26 -12.44
N ILE A 572 31.81 -12.04 -13.00
CA ILE A 572 30.95 -13.12 -13.51
C ILE A 572 31.55 -13.73 -14.78
N ASP A 573 31.48 -15.04 -14.90
CA ASP A 573 31.87 -15.76 -16.11
C ASP A 573 30.73 -15.80 -17.15
N ALA A 574 31.09 -15.98 -18.44
CA ALA A 574 30.12 -16.11 -19.52
C ALA A 574 29.23 -17.34 -19.32
N GLY A 575 29.72 -18.39 -18.67
CA GLY A 575 28.98 -19.62 -18.39
C GLY A 575 27.80 -19.37 -17.44
N ALA A 576 27.92 -18.44 -16.48
CA ALA A 576 26.81 -18.11 -15.57
C ALA A 576 25.63 -17.47 -16.29
N ARG A 577 25.86 -16.59 -17.27
CA ARG A 577 24.79 -16.00 -18.09
C ARG A 577 24.09 -17.05 -18.95
N ALA A 578 24.88 -17.93 -19.57
CA ALA A 578 24.32 -19.03 -20.35
C ALA A 578 23.51 -20.00 -19.46
N ALA A 579 24.01 -20.34 -18.26
CA ALA A 579 23.29 -21.18 -17.32
C ALA A 579 21.99 -20.52 -16.81
N HIS A 580 22.01 -19.21 -16.56
CA HIS A 580 20.80 -18.45 -16.21
C HIS A 580 19.75 -18.51 -17.33
N ARG A 581 20.14 -18.26 -18.58
CA ARG A 581 19.23 -18.39 -19.72
C ARG A 581 18.67 -19.81 -19.85
N ALA A 582 19.53 -20.82 -19.68
CA ALA A 582 19.09 -22.21 -19.72
C ALA A 582 18.09 -22.53 -18.61
N TRP A 583 18.31 -22.06 -17.40
CA TRP A 583 17.39 -22.22 -16.29
C TRP A 583 16.05 -21.53 -16.54
N VAL A 584 16.06 -20.25 -16.98
CA VAL A 584 14.85 -19.49 -17.32
C VAL A 584 14.02 -20.23 -18.38
N LEU A 585 14.67 -20.73 -19.41
CA LEU A 585 14.00 -21.45 -20.48
C LEU A 585 13.41 -22.78 -19.99
N ALA A 586 14.17 -23.55 -19.21
CA ALA A 586 13.74 -24.83 -18.65
C ALA A 586 12.51 -24.66 -17.73
N GLU A 587 12.44 -23.59 -16.93
CA GLU A 587 11.24 -23.27 -16.13
C GLU A 587 10.01 -23.00 -16.99
N ALA A 588 10.19 -22.18 -18.03
CA ALA A 588 9.09 -21.87 -18.93
C ALA A 588 8.62 -23.14 -19.68
N GLU A 589 9.55 -24.00 -20.09
CA GLU A 589 9.26 -25.30 -20.75
C GLU A 589 8.54 -26.26 -19.80
N ALA A 590 8.96 -26.33 -18.52
CA ALA A 590 8.30 -27.16 -17.52
C ALA A 590 6.88 -26.68 -17.19
N ALA A 591 6.64 -25.37 -17.24
CA ALA A 591 5.32 -24.80 -17.01
C ALA A 591 4.35 -24.97 -18.20
N ALA A 592 4.86 -24.95 -19.43
CA ALA A 592 4.05 -24.93 -20.66
C ALA A 592 2.97 -26.03 -20.75
N PRO A 593 3.21 -27.29 -20.40
CA PRO A 593 2.18 -28.34 -20.40
C PRO A 593 1.03 -28.08 -19.46
N HIS A 594 1.29 -27.38 -18.35
CA HIS A 594 0.35 -27.13 -17.27
C HIS A 594 -0.45 -25.83 -17.40
N LEU A 595 -0.19 -25.01 -18.42
CA LEU A 595 -0.92 -23.75 -18.62
C LEU A 595 -2.38 -23.93 -19.06
N ARG A 596 -2.83 -25.18 -19.27
CA ARG A 596 -4.18 -25.56 -19.72
C ARG A 596 -4.81 -26.68 -18.89
N ASP A 597 -4.33 -26.88 -17.68
CA ASP A 597 -4.87 -27.86 -16.74
C ASP A 597 -5.17 -27.19 -15.37
N HIS A 598 -5.47 -27.99 -14.37
CA HIS A 598 -5.80 -27.53 -13.01
C HIS A 598 -4.63 -26.85 -12.27
N LEU A 599 -3.41 -26.94 -12.76
CA LEU A 599 -2.22 -26.28 -12.20
C LEU A 599 -1.92 -24.93 -12.89
N ALA A 600 -2.74 -24.54 -13.87
CA ALA A 600 -2.49 -23.35 -14.69
C ALA A 600 -2.31 -22.07 -13.87
N GLY A 601 -3.13 -21.86 -12.82
CA GLY A 601 -3.05 -20.68 -11.94
C GLY A 601 -1.69 -20.56 -11.26
N ASP A 602 -1.19 -21.64 -10.67
CA ASP A 602 0.10 -21.67 -9.95
C ASP A 602 1.28 -21.42 -10.89
N HIS A 603 1.26 -22.06 -12.07
CA HIS A 603 2.32 -21.90 -13.08
C HIS A 603 2.31 -20.49 -13.69
N LEU A 604 1.14 -19.94 -14.02
CA LEU A 604 1.02 -18.57 -14.52
C LEU A 604 1.51 -17.54 -13.48
N ALA A 605 1.10 -17.69 -12.22
CA ALA A 605 1.55 -16.81 -11.14
C ALA A 605 3.08 -16.87 -10.95
N ARG A 606 3.66 -18.07 -11.02
CA ARG A 606 5.11 -18.28 -10.92
C ARG A 606 5.86 -17.63 -12.08
N LEU A 607 5.43 -17.86 -13.33
CA LEU A 607 6.03 -17.24 -14.51
C LEU A 607 5.91 -15.71 -14.47
N HIS A 608 4.76 -15.20 -14.04
CA HIS A 608 4.54 -13.76 -13.88
C HIS A 608 5.46 -13.16 -12.82
N ALA A 609 5.61 -13.80 -11.65
CA ALA A 609 6.51 -13.34 -10.59
C ALA A 609 7.99 -13.32 -11.03
N ARG A 610 8.36 -14.15 -12.01
CA ARG A 610 9.73 -14.24 -12.57
C ARG A 610 9.95 -13.43 -13.86
N LEU A 611 9.01 -12.55 -14.22
CA LEU A 611 9.19 -11.66 -15.39
C LEU A 611 10.53 -10.87 -15.37
N PRO A 612 11.07 -10.41 -14.24
CA PRO A 612 12.40 -9.78 -14.22
C PRO A 612 13.52 -10.69 -14.74
N GLU A 613 13.47 -11.99 -14.41
CA GLU A 613 14.44 -12.97 -14.90
C GLU A 613 14.27 -13.24 -16.40
N HIS A 614 13.01 -13.34 -16.86
CA HIS A 614 12.70 -13.50 -18.28
C HIS A 614 13.21 -12.29 -19.09
N ARG A 615 13.01 -11.06 -18.59
CA ARG A 615 13.51 -9.82 -19.21
C ARG A 615 15.02 -9.83 -19.33
N LEU A 616 15.73 -10.18 -18.26
CA LEU A 616 17.19 -10.24 -18.26
C LEU A 616 17.71 -11.32 -19.21
N ALA A 617 17.11 -12.50 -19.22
CA ALA A 617 17.48 -13.58 -20.13
C ALA A 617 17.22 -13.21 -21.59
N PHE A 618 16.08 -12.60 -21.88
CA PHE A 618 15.75 -12.08 -23.21
C PHE A 618 16.76 -11.04 -23.69
N ALA A 619 17.02 -10.01 -22.88
CA ALA A 619 17.98 -8.95 -23.21
C ALA A 619 19.40 -9.53 -23.46
N SER A 620 19.85 -10.46 -22.61
CA SER A 620 21.11 -11.16 -22.80
C SER A 620 21.17 -11.94 -24.13
N ALA A 621 20.09 -12.64 -24.48
CA ALA A 621 20.03 -13.39 -25.73
C ALA A 621 20.01 -12.45 -26.96
N VAL A 622 19.31 -11.33 -26.89
CA VAL A 622 19.29 -10.30 -27.95
C VAL A 622 20.69 -9.71 -28.15
N GLN A 623 21.39 -9.37 -27.06
CA GLN A 623 22.76 -8.84 -27.12
C GLN A 623 23.76 -9.83 -27.77
N GLU A 624 23.55 -11.14 -27.55
CA GLU A 624 24.41 -12.19 -28.12
C GLU A 624 23.95 -12.63 -29.52
N GLY A 625 22.81 -12.14 -30.01
CA GLY A 625 22.24 -12.52 -31.30
C GLY A 625 21.67 -13.95 -31.33
N ASP A 626 21.31 -14.50 -30.16
CA ASP A 626 20.73 -15.85 -30.00
C ASP A 626 19.24 -15.85 -30.37
N GLY A 627 18.96 -15.81 -31.67
CA GLY A 627 17.60 -15.80 -32.22
C GLY A 627 16.79 -17.03 -31.86
N ASP A 628 17.41 -18.22 -31.75
CA ASP A 628 16.72 -19.46 -31.40
C ASP A 628 16.21 -19.42 -29.96
N TYR A 629 17.00 -18.92 -29.03
CA TYR A 629 16.57 -18.70 -27.62
C TYR A 629 15.39 -17.72 -27.55
N VAL A 630 15.49 -16.58 -28.25
CA VAL A 630 14.46 -15.56 -28.29
C VAL A 630 13.13 -16.12 -28.80
N VAL A 631 13.17 -16.86 -29.92
CA VAL A 631 11.98 -17.50 -30.50
C VAL A 631 11.32 -18.47 -29.52
N ARG A 632 12.11 -19.32 -28.86
CA ARG A 632 11.61 -20.32 -27.91
C ARG A 632 10.97 -19.62 -26.70
N LEU A 633 11.66 -18.67 -26.10
CA LEU A 633 11.15 -17.96 -24.92
C LEU A 633 9.85 -17.21 -25.22
N VAL A 634 9.78 -16.51 -26.35
CA VAL A 634 8.56 -15.78 -26.76
C VAL A 634 7.39 -16.75 -26.96
N GLY A 635 7.63 -17.89 -27.60
CA GLY A 635 6.62 -18.92 -27.80
C GLY A 635 6.07 -19.49 -26.48
N LEU A 636 6.93 -19.65 -25.47
CA LEU A 636 6.52 -20.19 -24.16
C LEU A 636 5.79 -19.17 -23.28
N LEU A 637 6.14 -17.88 -23.38
CA LEU A 637 5.58 -16.83 -22.51
C LEU A 637 4.30 -16.19 -23.06
N HIS A 638 3.90 -16.49 -24.31
CA HIS A 638 2.74 -15.83 -24.94
C HIS A 638 1.47 -15.92 -24.09
N TRP A 639 1.26 -17.06 -23.42
CA TRP A 639 0.10 -17.30 -22.58
C TRP A 639 0.11 -16.49 -21.30
N VAL A 640 1.30 -16.15 -20.76
CA VAL A 640 1.45 -15.24 -19.62
C VAL A 640 1.01 -13.83 -20.02
N TRP A 641 1.51 -13.31 -21.15
CA TRP A 641 1.10 -11.99 -21.63
C TRP A 641 -0.39 -11.92 -21.96
N TYR A 642 -0.92 -12.99 -22.57
CA TYR A 642 -2.34 -13.10 -22.91
C TYR A 642 -3.24 -13.03 -21.68
N ARG A 643 -2.94 -13.82 -20.64
CA ARG A 643 -3.77 -13.93 -19.43
C ARG A 643 -3.59 -12.74 -18.47
N HIS A 644 -2.39 -12.25 -18.31
CA HIS A 644 -2.10 -11.12 -17.42
C HIS A 644 -2.24 -9.74 -18.07
N GLY A 645 -2.51 -9.66 -19.36
CA GLY A 645 -2.76 -8.41 -20.08
C GLY A 645 -1.52 -7.56 -20.34
N VAL A 646 -0.31 -8.15 -20.36
CA VAL A 646 0.95 -7.45 -20.67
C VAL A 646 1.18 -7.43 -22.18
N VAL A 647 0.18 -6.96 -22.94
CA VAL A 647 0.09 -7.10 -24.40
C VAL A 647 1.20 -6.33 -25.10
N ALA A 648 1.46 -5.09 -24.72
CA ALA A 648 2.44 -4.23 -25.38
C ALA A 648 3.88 -4.78 -25.26
N GLU A 649 4.28 -5.30 -24.10
CA GLU A 649 5.58 -5.94 -23.90
C GLU A 649 5.69 -7.20 -24.77
N GLY A 650 4.64 -8.03 -24.75
CA GLY A 650 4.60 -9.26 -25.56
C GLY A 650 4.74 -8.97 -27.07
N LEU A 651 4.06 -7.95 -27.58
CA LEU A 651 4.18 -7.53 -29.00
C LEU A 651 5.57 -6.98 -29.33
N SER A 652 6.22 -6.27 -28.42
CA SER A 652 7.60 -5.80 -28.60
C SER A 652 8.57 -6.98 -28.69
N TRP A 653 8.43 -7.98 -27.83
CA TRP A 653 9.28 -9.18 -27.88
C TRP A 653 9.02 -10.04 -29.13
N VAL A 654 7.75 -10.13 -29.54
CA VAL A 654 7.37 -10.77 -30.82
C VAL A 654 8.06 -10.08 -31.99
N ALA A 655 8.08 -8.76 -32.05
CA ALA A 655 8.75 -8.02 -33.13
C ALA A 655 10.25 -8.35 -33.18
N THR A 656 10.93 -8.28 -32.03
CA THR A 656 12.35 -8.64 -31.91
C THR A 656 12.62 -10.11 -32.31
N ALA A 657 11.72 -11.02 -31.90
CA ALA A 657 11.83 -12.43 -32.26
C ALA A 657 11.67 -12.69 -33.77
N LEU A 658 10.82 -11.91 -34.45
CA LEU A 658 10.63 -11.98 -35.89
C LEU A 658 11.83 -11.40 -36.67
N GLU A 659 12.55 -10.42 -36.08
CA GLU A 659 13.75 -9.84 -36.69
C GLU A 659 14.98 -10.73 -36.53
N LEU A 660 15.17 -11.34 -35.36
CA LEU A 660 16.35 -12.13 -35.02
C LEU A 660 16.21 -13.61 -35.38
N GLY A 661 14.98 -14.14 -35.31
CA GLY A 661 14.70 -15.56 -35.59
C GLY A 661 14.81 -15.89 -37.05
N ARG A 662 15.48 -17.00 -37.37
CA ARG A 662 15.64 -17.49 -38.76
C ARG A 662 14.80 -18.70 -39.04
N GLU A 663 14.51 -19.49 -38.02
CA GLU A 663 13.79 -20.77 -38.14
C GLU A 663 12.75 -20.92 -37.03
N ARG A 664 11.80 -21.85 -37.22
CA ARG A 664 10.79 -22.23 -36.19
C ARG A 664 9.93 -21.07 -35.66
N LEU A 665 9.57 -20.14 -36.53
CA LEU A 665 8.77 -18.96 -36.14
C LEU A 665 7.30 -19.26 -35.82
N GLY A 666 6.86 -20.50 -35.89
CA GLY A 666 5.47 -20.92 -35.59
C GLY A 666 4.99 -20.42 -34.23
N PRO A 667 5.69 -20.72 -33.12
CA PRO A 667 5.28 -20.24 -31.78
C PRO A 667 5.23 -18.73 -31.66
N VAL A 668 6.12 -17.98 -32.38
CA VAL A 668 6.13 -16.52 -32.39
C VAL A 668 4.91 -15.98 -33.15
N HIS A 669 4.55 -16.58 -34.27
CA HIS A 669 3.35 -16.24 -35.02
C HIS A 669 2.09 -16.58 -34.22
N LEU A 670 2.07 -17.68 -33.45
CA LEU A 670 0.99 -18.01 -32.53
C LEU A 670 0.86 -16.96 -31.43
N ALA A 671 1.97 -16.54 -30.83
CA ALA A 671 2.01 -15.46 -29.84
C ALA A 671 1.47 -14.14 -30.43
N ARG A 672 1.95 -13.79 -31.66
CA ARG A 672 1.47 -12.60 -32.36
C ARG A 672 -0.03 -12.64 -32.58
N SER A 673 -0.57 -13.77 -33.02
CA SER A 673 -2.01 -13.89 -33.31
C SER A 673 -2.89 -13.62 -32.08
N GLY A 674 -2.56 -14.20 -30.93
CA GLY A 674 -3.30 -14.01 -29.70
C GLY A 674 -3.18 -12.58 -29.14
N LEU A 675 -1.98 -11.99 -29.18
CA LEU A 675 -1.76 -10.63 -28.69
C LEU A 675 -2.38 -9.57 -29.58
N CYS A 676 -2.34 -9.73 -30.92
CA CYS A 676 -3.05 -8.85 -31.86
C CYS A 676 -4.57 -8.94 -31.71
N TYR A 677 -5.12 -10.13 -31.42
CA TYR A 677 -6.54 -10.28 -31.09
C TYR A 677 -6.92 -9.48 -29.86
N LEU A 678 -6.12 -9.54 -28.78
CA LEU A 678 -6.37 -8.74 -27.58
C LEU A 678 -6.27 -7.23 -27.81
N ALA A 679 -5.45 -6.81 -28.78
CA ALA A 679 -5.28 -5.42 -29.20
C ALA A 679 -6.31 -4.95 -30.24
N GLY A 680 -7.27 -5.79 -30.64
CA GLY A 680 -8.29 -5.46 -31.64
C GLY A 680 -7.80 -5.47 -33.09
N ASP A 681 -6.54 -5.85 -33.36
CA ASP A 681 -6.00 -5.97 -34.73
C ASP A 681 -6.27 -7.38 -35.30
N PHE A 682 -7.53 -7.61 -35.70
CA PHE A 682 -7.99 -8.92 -36.16
C PHE A 682 -7.40 -9.32 -37.51
N ALA A 683 -7.05 -8.37 -38.36
CA ALA A 683 -6.43 -8.65 -39.66
C ALA A 683 -5.03 -9.25 -39.46
N THR A 684 -4.21 -8.62 -38.64
CA THR A 684 -2.89 -9.13 -38.29
C THR A 684 -2.99 -10.43 -37.48
N ALA A 685 -3.97 -10.56 -36.57
CA ALA A 685 -4.21 -11.79 -35.82
C ALA A 685 -4.53 -12.97 -36.72
N ALA A 686 -5.41 -12.78 -37.73
CA ALA A 686 -5.76 -13.84 -38.73
C ALA A 686 -4.57 -14.21 -39.59
N GLU A 687 -3.78 -13.25 -40.08
CA GLU A 687 -2.58 -13.52 -40.88
C GLU A 687 -1.53 -14.29 -40.06
N ALA A 688 -1.26 -13.85 -38.84
CA ALA A 688 -0.29 -14.49 -37.95
C ALA A 688 -0.74 -15.91 -37.59
N SER A 689 -2.04 -16.12 -37.33
CA SER A 689 -2.60 -17.43 -37.06
C SER A 689 -2.42 -18.40 -38.25
N ARG A 690 -2.60 -17.92 -39.47
CA ARG A 690 -2.39 -18.71 -40.69
C ARG A 690 -0.92 -19.14 -40.81
N ARG A 691 0.01 -18.17 -40.63
CA ARG A 691 1.45 -18.48 -40.65
C ARG A 691 1.86 -19.49 -39.57
N ALA A 692 1.28 -19.36 -38.37
CA ALA A 692 1.50 -20.31 -37.30
C ALA A 692 0.97 -21.71 -37.65
N ALA A 693 -0.21 -21.80 -38.28
CA ALA A 693 -0.81 -23.06 -38.72
C ALA A 693 0.00 -23.73 -39.84
N GLU A 694 0.53 -22.95 -40.79
CA GLU A 694 1.44 -23.41 -41.87
C GLU A 694 2.76 -23.92 -41.28
N ALA A 695 3.23 -23.33 -40.16
CA ALA A 695 4.40 -23.80 -39.44
C ALA A 695 4.13 -25.01 -38.52
N GLY A 696 2.90 -25.50 -38.47
CA GLY A 696 2.51 -26.71 -37.73
C GLY A 696 1.93 -26.47 -36.32
N GLU A 697 1.73 -25.22 -35.90
CA GLU A 697 1.13 -24.90 -34.58
C GLU A 697 -0.34 -25.34 -34.53
N THR A 698 -0.61 -26.32 -33.67
CA THR A 698 -1.94 -26.95 -33.63
C THR A 698 -3.03 -26.02 -33.10
N GLN A 699 -2.71 -25.11 -32.19
CA GLN A 699 -3.65 -24.15 -31.61
C GLN A 699 -4.08 -23.10 -32.65
N ALA A 700 -3.21 -22.75 -33.59
CA ALA A 700 -3.48 -21.72 -34.57
C ALA A 700 -4.68 -22.08 -35.48
N PHE A 701 -4.84 -23.32 -35.88
CA PHE A 701 -5.98 -23.69 -36.71
C PHE A 701 -7.32 -23.69 -35.95
N VAL A 702 -7.29 -23.72 -34.59
CA VAL A 702 -8.47 -23.66 -33.77
C VAL A 702 -8.96 -22.20 -33.62
N HIS A 703 -8.08 -21.27 -33.31
CA HIS A 703 -8.43 -19.87 -33.09
C HIS A 703 -8.50 -19.00 -34.35
N GLY A 704 -7.76 -19.38 -35.39
CA GLY A 704 -7.71 -18.66 -36.67
C GLY A 704 -9.09 -18.33 -37.26
N PRO A 705 -10.05 -19.26 -37.32
CA PRO A 705 -11.39 -18.97 -37.82
C PRO A 705 -12.14 -17.87 -37.08
N LEU A 706 -11.90 -17.69 -35.78
CA LEU A 706 -12.48 -16.57 -35.01
C LEU A 706 -11.88 -15.24 -35.47
N PHE A 707 -10.57 -15.17 -35.59
CA PHE A 707 -9.88 -13.96 -36.04
C PHE A 707 -10.25 -13.57 -37.47
N GLU A 708 -10.40 -14.57 -38.36
CA GLU A 708 -10.87 -14.38 -39.72
C GLU A 708 -12.31 -13.85 -39.75
N ALA A 709 -13.20 -14.37 -38.93
CA ALA A 709 -14.59 -13.85 -38.81
C ALA A 709 -14.63 -12.39 -38.34
N LEU A 710 -13.83 -12.05 -37.35
CA LEU A 710 -13.75 -10.68 -36.80
C LEU A 710 -13.10 -9.72 -37.79
N SER A 711 -12.23 -10.20 -38.69
CA SER A 711 -11.67 -9.41 -39.79
C SER A 711 -12.58 -9.34 -41.04
N GLY A 712 -13.77 -9.95 -40.97
CA GLY A 712 -14.75 -9.96 -42.09
C GLY A 712 -14.52 -11.00 -43.18
N ALA A 713 -13.60 -11.95 -42.96
CA ALA A 713 -13.33 -12.99 -43.97
C ALA A 713 -14.45 -14.05 -44.04
N PRO A 714 -14.90 -14.45 -45.21
CA PRO A 714 -15.97 -15.43 -45.37
C PRO A 714 -15.51 -16.87 -45.07
N GLY A 715 -16.50 -17.72 -44.71
CA GLY A 715 -16.25 -19.16 -44.54
C GLY A 715 -15.62 -19.58 -43.19
N ALA A 716 -15.52 -18.70 -42.22
CA ALA A 716 -14.96 -18.94 -40.87
C ALA A 716 -15.65 -20.11 -40.16
N LEU A 717 -17.00 -20.17 -40.22
CA LEU A 717 -17.79 -21.25 -39.57
C LEU A 717 -17.44 -22.66 -40.10
N GLU A 718 -17.23 -22.78 -41.39
CA GLU A 718 -16.86 -24.06 -42.01
C GLU A 718 -15.43 -24.48 -41.67
N ARG A 719 -14.50 -23.49 -41.64
CA ARG A 719 -13.14 -23.76 -41.15
C ARG A 719 -13.11 -24.16 -39.69
N SER A 720 -13.96 -23.57 -38.83
CA SER A 720 -14.08 -23.94 -37.41
C SER A 720 -14.62 -25.38 -37.25
N ARG A 721 -15.59 -25.82 -38.05
CA ARG A 721 -16.06 -27.20 -38.06
C ARG A 721 -14.97 -28.17 -38.44
N SER A 722 -14.17 -27.82 -39.46
CA SER A 722 -13.01 -28.58 -39.90
C SER A 722 -11.93 -28.62 -38.79
N ALA A 723 -11.70 -27.49 -38.11
CA ALA A 723 -10.77 -27.39 -36.98
C ALA A 723 -11.20 -28.31 -35.82
N LEU A 724 -12.47 -28.35 -35.45
CA LEU A 724 -13.00 -29.28 -34.45
C LEU A 724 -12.76 -30.76 -34.84
N THR A 725 -13.00 -31.09 -36.12
CA THR A 725 -12.76 -32.45 -36.59
C THR A 725 -11.28 -32.83 -36.51
N ARG A 726 -10.40 -31.89 -36.83
CA ARG A 726 -8.95 -32.05 -36.70
C ARG A 726 -8.52 -32.14 -35.23
N ALA A 727 -9.02 -31.29 -34.35
CA ALA A 727 -8.72 -31.33 -32.93
C ALA A 727 -9.08 -32.65 -32.28
N ARG A 728 -10.25 -33.23 -32.61
CA ARG A 728 -10.68 -34.56 -32.16
C ARG A 728 -9.74 -35.68 -32.58
N ARG A 729 -9.18 -35.57 -33.80
CA ARG A 729 -8.21 -36.57 -34.28
C ARG A 729 -6.87 -36.56 -33.55
N THR A 730 -6.51 -35.42 -32.90
CA THR A 730 -5.30 -35.33 -32.08
C THR A 730 -5.41 -36.09 -30.76
N GLY A 731 -6.60 -36.34 -30.28
CA GLY A 731 -6.86 -36.90 -28.96
C GLY A 731 -6.59 -35.95 -27.79
N VAL A 732 -6.20 -34.68 -28.06
CA VAL A 732 -5.86 -33.68 -27.05
C VAL A 732 -7.13 -33.01 -26.54
N ARG A 733 -7.53 -33.33 -25.30
CA ARG A 733 -8.81 -32.95 -24.72
C ARG A 733 -8.98 -31.41 -24.62
N TRP A 734 -7.95 -30.69 -24.13
CA TRP A 734 -8.03 -29.23 -24.02
C TRP A 734 -8.18 -28.55 -25.38
N LEU A 735 -7.57 -29.09 -26.44
CA LEU A 735 -7.66 -28.56 -27.81
C LEU A 735 -9.07 -28.79 -28.41
N GLU A 736 -9.71 -29.92 -28.12
CA GLU A 736 -11.11 -30.16 -28.45
C GLU A 736 -12.05 -29.17 -27.74
N ALA A 737 -11.78 -28.87 -26.46
CA ALA A 737 -12.56 -27.89 -25.69
C ALA A 737 -12.45 -26.48 -26.29
N GLU A 738 -11.22 -26.03 -26.63
CA GLU A 738 -11.00 -24.74 -27.31
C GLU A 738 -11.70 -24.72 -28.69
N ALA A 739 -11.63 -25.80 -29.48
CA ALA A 739 -12.30 -25.84 -30.77
C ALA A 739 -13.84 -25.80 -30.69
N LEU A 740 -14.42 -26.46 -29.68
CA LEU A 740 -15.86 -26.39 -29.42
C LEU A 740 -16.27 -24.98 -28.94
N MET A 741 -15.47 -24.32 -28.11
CA MET A 741 -15.67 -22.97 -27.66
C MET A 741 -15.68 -21.99 -28.84
N VAL A 742 -14.66 -22.02 -29.70
CA VAL A 742 -14.58 -21.17 -30.90
C VAL A 742 -15.75 -21.43 -31.85
N LEU A 743 -16.12 -22.69 -32.08
CA LEU A 743 -17.30 -23.00 -32.88
C LEU A 743 -18.60 -22.47 -32.27
N GLY A 744 -18.72 -22.53 -30.95
CA GLY A 744 -19.87 -21.93 -30.21
C GLY A 744 -19.95 -20.41 -30.39
N MET A 745 -18.80 -19.72 -30.31
CA MET A 745 -18.70 -18.27 -30.55
C MET A 745 -19.17 -17.91 -31.97
N LEU A 746 -18.65 -18.59 -32.98
CA LEU A 746 -19.00 -18.35 -34.39
C LEU A 746 -20.46 -18.71 -34.73
N LEU A 747 -21.02 -19.77 -34.13
CA LEU A 747 -22.43 -20.11 -34.26
C LEU A 747 -23.33 -19.02 -33.66
N ARG A 748 -22.97 -18.44 -32.52
CA ARG A 748 -23.70 -17.30 -31.92
C ARG A 748 -23.63 -16.08 -32.84
N MET A 749 -22.45 -15.72 -33.34
CA MET A 749 -22.28 -14.61 -34.29
C MET A 749 -23.11 -14.81 -35.56
N ALA A 750 -23.33 -16.06 -35.98
CA ALA A 750 -24.21 -16.39 -37.09
C ALA A 750 -25.70 -16.49 -36.71
N GLY A 751 -26.13 -16.12 -35.51
CA GLY A 751 -27.52 -16.17 -35.06
C GLY A 751 -28.01 -17.57 -34.64
N ASN A 752 -27.17 -18.62 -34.67
CA ASN A 752 -27.57 -19.97 -34.32
C ASN A 752 -27.41 -20.25 -32.82
N THR A 753 -28.10 -19.48 -31.96
CA THR A 753 -27.92 -19.44 -30.50
C THR A 753 -28.17 -20.81 -29.82
N GLY A 754 -29.17 -21.57 -30.27
CA GLY A 754 -29.50 -22.88 -29.71
C GLY A 754 -28.35 -23.90 -29.91
N THR A 755 -27.79 -23.96 -31.14
CA THR A 755 -26.64 -24.84 -31.43
C THR A 755 -25.37 -24.30 -30.73
N ALA A 756 -25.20 -23.00 -30.65
CA ALA A 756 -24.10 -22.37 -29.89
C ALA A 756 -24.06 -22.85 -28.43
N ARG A 757 -25.22 -22.77 -27.71
CA ARG A 757 -25.35 -23.27 -26.33
C ARG A 757 -24.94 -24.74 -26.19
N GLN A 758 -25.35 -25.59 -27.13
CA GLN A 758 -24.99 -27.02 -27.10
C GLN A 758 -23.48 -27.22 -27.23
N ARG A 759 -22.81 -26.49 -28.15
CA ARG A 759 -21.35 -26.59 -28.34
C ARG A 759 -20.58 -26.02 -27.17
N LEU A 760 -21.04 -24.89 -26.61
CA LEU A 760 -20.46 -24.27 -25.42
C LEU A 760 -20.61 -25.20 -24.20
N ALA A 761 -21.76 -25.84 -24.00
CA ALA A 761 -21.94 -26.82 -22.93
C ALA A 761 -20.98 -28.04 -23.08
N GLN A 762 -20.79 -28.54 -24.31
CA GLN A 762 -19.80 -29.60 -24.56
C GLN A 762 -18.38 -29.15 -24.24
N ALA A 763 -18.01 -27.90 -24.62
CA ALA A 763 -16.71 -27.33 -24.31
C ALA A 763 -16.51 -27.22 -22.78
N ALA A 764 -17.52 -26.74 -22.04
CA ALA A 764 -17.46 -26.61 -20.57
C ALA A 764 -17.26 -27.97 -19.89
N THR A 765 -17.97 -29.01 -20.31
CA THR A 765 -17.82 -30.38 -19.76
C THR A 765 -16.39 -30.88 -19.97
N ILE A 766 -15.86 -30.78 -21.18
CA ILE A 766 -14.49 -31.22 -21.45
C ILE A 766 -13.46 -30.36 -20.68
N ALA A 767 -13.66 -29.07 -20.63
CA ALA A 767 -12.78 -28.15 -19.92
C ALA A 767 -12.78 -28.44 -18.41
N GLN A 768 -13.92 -28.80 -17.83
CA GLN A 768 -14.02 -29.21 -16.42
C GLN A 768 -13.24 -30.52 -16.19
N ASP A 769 -13.38 -31.51 -17.07
CA ASP A 769 -12.70 -32.81 -16.97
C ASP A 769 -11.17 -32.64 -17.02
N CYS A 770 -10.63 -31.75 -17.86
CA CYS A 770 -9.20 -31.50 -18.00
C CYS A 770 -8.65 -30.32 -17.18
N GLY A 771 -9.50 -29.60 -16.43
CA GLY A 771 -9.08 -28.46 -15.60
C GLY A 771 -8.79 -27.17 -16.36
N HIS A 772 -9.33 -27.00 -17.59
CA HIS A 772 -9.01 -25.84 -18.43
C HIS A 772 -9.85 -24.61 -18.05
N GLY A 773 -9.41 -23.84 -17.05
CA GLY A 773 -10.12 -22.69 -16.49
C GLY A 773 -10.45 -21.59 -17.51
N PHE A 774 -9.54 -21.31 -18.44
CA PHE A 774 -9.76 -20.30 -19.51
C PHE A 774 -10.97 -20.65 -20.40
N VAL A 775 -11.09 -21.89 -20.83
CA VAL A 775 -12.25 -22.32 -21.66
C VAL A 775 -13.52 -22.22 -20.87
N ARG A 776 -13.53 -22.60 -19.59
CA ARG A 776 -14.70 -22.44 -18.70
C ARG A 776 -15.14 -21.00 -18.63
N ALA A 777 -14.23 -20.09 -18.31
CA ALA A 777 -14.52 -18.66 -18.22
C ALA A 777 -15.02 -18.10 -19.56
N SER A 778 -14.40 -18.46 -20.68
CA SER A 778 -14.82 -18.02 -22.02
C SER A 778 -16.22 -18.55 -22.38
N VAL A 779 -16.54 -19.79 -21.99
CA VAL A 779 -17.89 -20.36 -22.17
C VAL A 779 -18.90 -19.58 -21.31
N ASP A 780 -18.60 -19.33 -20.04
CA ASP A 780 -19.48 -18.57 -19.16
C ASP A 780 -19.72 -17.18 -19.71
N TRP A 781 -18.70 -16.50 -20.19
CA TRP A 781 -18.82 -15.19 -20.84
C TRP A 781 -19.73 -15.26 -22.09
N MET A 782 -19.60 -16.28 -22.94
CA MET A 782 -20.48 -16.45 -24.11
C MET A 782 -21.92 -16.74 -23.71
N ILE A 783 -22.14 -17.56 -22.72
CA ILE A 783 -23.49 -17.84 -22.20
C ILE A 783 -24.11 -16.58 -21.58
N MET A 784 -23.32 -15.77 -20.84
CA MET A 784 -23.77 -14.47 -20.33
C MET A 784 -24.28 -13.57 -21.44
N LYS A 785 -23.58 -13.50 -22.57
CA LYS A 785 -24.02 -12.72 -23.72
C LYS A 785 -25.35 -13.25 -24.29
N ILE A 786 -25.49 -14.56 -24.41
CA ILE A 786 -26.72 -15.19 -24.91
C ILE A 786 -27.90 -14.99 -23.94
N ASP A 787 -27.65 -15.08 -22.63
CA ASP A 787 -28.66 -14.84 -21.60
C ASP A 787 -29.10 -13.37 -21.59
N LEU A 788 -28.14 -12.43 -21.71
CA LEU A 788 -28.42 -11.00 -21.83
C LEU A 788 -29.32 -10.68 -23.04
N GLU A 789 -29.01 -11.24 -24.24
CA GLU A 789 -29.81 -11.08 -25.45
C GLU A 789 -31.21 -11.69 -25.32
N SER A 790 -31.37 -12.77 -24.58
CA SER A 790 -32.65 -13.42 -24.32
C SER A 790 -33.48 -12.79 -23.20
N GLY A 791 -32.93 -11.75 -22.52
CA GLY A 791 -33.62 -11.06 -21.43
C GLY A 791 -33.49 -11.74 -20.06
N ASP A 792 -32.67 -12.78 -19.95
CA ASP A 792 -32.42 -13.46 -18.67
C ASP A 792 -31.24 -12.79 -17.92
N HIS A 793 -31.50 -11.59 -17.43
CA HIS A 793 -30.48 -10.75 -16.80
C HIS A 793 -30.01 -11.30 -15.46
N HIS A 794 -30.89 -11.96 -14.72
CA HIS A 794 -30.53 -12.55 -13.41
C HIS A 794 -29.55 -13.70 -13.56
N SER A 795 -29.81 -14.65 -14.45
CA SER A 795 -28.85 -15.74 -14.74
C SER A 795 -27.49 -15.20 -15.24
N THR A 796 -27.50 -14.07 -15.98
CA THR A 796 -26.27 -13.41 -16.44
C THR A 796 -25.45 -12.89 -15.24
N VAL A 797 -26.10 -12.24 -14.25
CA VAL A 797 -25.42 -11.70 -13.07
C VAL A 797 -24.86 -12.84 -12.19
N ASP A 798 -25.63 -13.88 -11.92
CA ASP A 798 -25.20 -15.00 -11.09
C ASP A 798 -24.02 -15.76 -11.72
N ARG A 799 -24.11 -16.03 -13.02
CA ARG A 799 -23.03 -16.66 -13.78
C ARG A 799 -21.76 -15.81 -13.81
N GLY A 800 -21.93 -14.50 -14.03
CA GLY A 800 -20.82 -13.57 -14.03
C GLY A 800 -20.11 -13.51 -12.69
N ALA A 801 -20.84 -13.48 -11.58
CA ALA A 801 -20.28 -13.50 -10.23
C ALA A 801 -19.46 -14.78 -9.99
N ALA A 802 -19.99 -15.93 -10.36
CA ALA A 802 -19.29 -17.22 -10.23
C ALA A 802 -18.03 -17.28 -11.12
N MET A 803 -18.11 -16.82 -12.38
CA MET A 803 -16.99 -16.74 -13.31
C MET A 803 -15.87 -15.85 -12.75
N LEU A 804 -16.20 -14.65 -12.30
CA LEU A 804 -15.22 -13.70 -11.79
C LEU A 804 -14.51 -14.21 -10.51
N ALA A 805 -15.24 -14.88 -9.62
CA ALA A 805 -14.67 -15.51 -8.44
C ALA A 805 -13.66 -16.62 -8.81
N GLY A 806 -13.93 -17.41 -9.83
CA GLY A 806 -13.01 -18.44 -10.34
C GLY A 806 -11.73 -17.84 -10.93
N LEU A 807 -11.88 -16.79 -11.74
CA LEU A 807 -10.75 -16.12 -12.42
C LEU A 807 -9.80 -15.39 -11.45
N ASP A 808 -10.30 -14.98 -10.30
CA ASP A 808 -9.47 -14.35 -9.26
C ASP A 808 -8.41 -15.30 -8.72
N GLY A 809 -8.73 -16.58 -8.57
CA GLY A 809 -7.77 -17.60 -8.16
C GLY A 809 -6.74 -17.95 -9.25
N GLU A 810 -7.07 -17.75 -10.51
CA GLU A 810 -6.22 -18.08 -11.67
C GLU A 810 -5.34 -16.92 -12.14
N GLY A 811 -5.56 -15.69 -11.66
CA GLY A 811 -4.81 -14.49 -12.08
C GLY A 811 -5.10 -14.04 -13.52
N ASP A 812 -6.18 -14.50 -14.15
CA ASP A 812 -6.57 -14.12 -15.51
C ASP A 812 -7.23 -12.73 -15.51
N VAL A 813 -6.50 -11.73 -15.94
CA VAL A 813 -6.93 -10.34 -15.94
C VAL A 813 -7.80 -10.00 -17.14
N THR A 814 -7.44 -10.50 -18.33
CA THR A 814 -8.17 -10.16 -19.55
C THR A 814 -9.57 -10.77 -19.57
N SER A 815 -9.70 -12.06 -19.24
CA SER A 815 -11.01 -12.72 -19.11
C SER A 815 -11.87 -12.11 -18.01
N TRP A 816 -11.24 -11.68 -16.91
CA TRP A 816 -11.92 -10.99 -15.81
C TRP A 816 -12.51 -9.64 -16.28
N LEU A 817 -11.75 -8.84 -17.03
CA LEU A 817 -12.21 -7.54 -17.53
C LEU A 817 -13.39 -7.65 -18.50
N VAL A 818 -13.36 -8.60 -19.43
CA VAL A 818 -14.51 -8.80 -20.34
C VAL A 818 -15.73 -9.31 -19.61
N GLY A 819 -15.54 -10.11 -18.55
CA GLY A 819 -16.61 -10.57 -17.67
C GLY A 819 -17.28 -9.41 -16.92
N VAL A 820 -16.47 -8.51 -16.32
CA VAL A 820 -16.98 -7.30 -15.64
C VAL A 820 -17.71 -6.38 -16.61
N HIS A 821 -17.18 -6.20 -17.83
CA HIS A 821 -17.82 -5.39 -18.86
C HIS A 821 -19.21 -5.94 -19.25
N CYS A 822 -19.32 -7.23 -19.48
CA CYS A 822 -20.61 -7.87 -19.77
C CYS A 822 -21.59 -7.81 -18.58
N MET A 823 -21.09 -8.01 -17.35
CA MET A 823 -21.89 -7.85 -16.14
C MET A 823 -22.42 -6.44 -15.94
N ALA A 824 -21.66 -5.42 -16.31
CA ALA A 824 -22.10 -4.03 -16.20
C ALA A 824 -23.45 -3.81 -16.93
N ALA A 825 -23.59 -4.37 -18.14
CA ALA A 825 -24.83 -4.31 -18.90
C ALA A 825 -25.96 -5.08 -18.23
N ALA A 826 -25.69 -6.34 -17.78
CA ALA A 826 -26.67 -7.18 -17.12
C ALA A 826 -27.22 -6.54 -15.83
N VAL A 827 -26.36 -6.00 -14.99
CA VAL A 827 -26.70 -5.32 -13.74
C VAL A 827 -27.52 -4.06 -14.01
N ALA A 828 -27.15 -3.28 -15.04
CA ALA A 828 -27.86 -2.06 -15.39
C ALA A 828 -29.29 -2.35 -15.85
N VAL A 829 -29.49 -3.38 -16.70
CA VAL A 829 -30.80 -3.78 -17.21
C VAL A 829 -31.63 -4.52 -16.14
N ALA A 830 -30.98 -5.23 -15.20
CA ALA A 830 -31.65 -5.90 -14.08
C ALA A 830 -32.18 -4.91 -13.01
N GLY A 831 -31.99 -3.60 -13.15
CA GLY A 831 -32.58 -2.56 -12.30
C GLY A 831 -31.58 -1.79 -11.41
N ASP A 832 -30.27 -2.03 -11.54
CA ASP A 832 -29.24 -1.24 -10.84
C ASP A 832 -28.28 -0.55 -11.85
N PRO A 833 -28.76 0.49 -12.54
CA PRO A 833 -27.97 1.15 -13.57
C PRO A 833 -26.77 1.93 -13.01
N THR A 834 -26.82 2.38 -11.75
CA THR A 834 -25.70 3.10 -11.11
C THR A 834 -24.51 2.17 -10.89
N ARG A 835 -24.78 0.97 -10.40
CA ARG A 835 -23.80 -0.08 -10.24
C ARG A 835 -23.25 -0.57 -11.59
N GLY A 836 -24.13 -0.71 -12.60
CA GLY A 836 -23.73 -1.00 -13.98
C GLY A 836 -22.73 0.01 -14.53
N ALA A 837 -22.99 1.32 -14.35
CA ALA A 837 -22.06 2.38 -14.78
C ALA A 837 -20.74 2.35 -14.03
N MET A 838 -20.73 2.04 -12.73
CA MET A 838 -19.48 1.88 -11.95
C MET A 838 -18.67 0.67 -12.44
N LEU A 839 -19.30 -0.47 -12.68
CA LEU A 839 -18.63 -1.65 -13.23
C LEU A 839 -18.03 -1.38 -14.61
N LEU A 840 -18.77 -0.70 -15.48
CA LEU A 840 -18.28 -0.30 -16.81
C LEU A 840 -17.07 0.64 -16.71
N GLY A 841 -17.16 1.66 -15.85
CA GLY A 841 -16.06 2.58 -15.59
C GLY A 841 -14.80 1.86 -15.06
N ALA A 842 -15.00 0.91 -14.15
CA ALA A 842 -13.91 0.10 -13.60
C ALA A 842 -13.29 -0.80 -14.68
N ALA A 843 -14.08 -1.50 -15.49
CA ALA A 843 -13.58 -2.35 -16.57
C ALA A 843 -12.76 -1.54 -17.59
N THR A 844 -13.28 -0.37 -17.98
CA THR A 844 -12.61 0.56 -18.90
C THR A 844 -11.27 1.04 -18.32
N GLU A 845 -11.26 1.49 -17.07
CA GLU A 845 -10.05 2.02 -16.44
C GLU A 845 -9.02 0.94 -16.17
N LEU A 846 -9.42 -0.19 -15.60
CA LEU A 846 -8.52 -1.31 -15.32
C LEU A 846 -7.96 -1.92 -16.63
N GLY A 847 -8.78 -1.97 -17.69
CA GLY A 847 -8.35 -2.43 -19.01
C GLY A 847 -7.34 -1.47 -19.64
N SER A 848 -7.64 -0.17 -19.63
CA SER A 848 -6.73 0.81 -20.21
C SER A 848 -5.35 0.85 -19.50
N ARG A 849 -5.28 0.49 -18.22
CA ARG A 849 -4.02 0.39 -17.47
C ARG A 849 -3.08 -0.68 -18.02
N ILE A 850 -3.64 -1.74 -18.61
CA ILE A 850 -2.86 -2.83 -19.21
C ILE A 850 -2.78 -2.73 -20.74
N GLY A 851 -3.24 -1.62 -21.31
CA GLY A 851 -3.33 -1.46 -22.76
C GLY A 851 -4.33 -2.40 -23.42
N PHE A 852 -5.41 -2.77 -22.68
CA PHE A 852 -6.46 -3.67 -23.14
C PHE A 852 -7.81 -2.98 -23.07
N SER A 853 -8.58 -3.07 -24.14
CA SER A 853 -9.94 -2.56 -24.23
C SER A 853 -10.93 -3.69 -24.50
N PRO A 854 -11.90 -3.95 -23.60
CA PRO A 854 -12.97 -4.89 -23.90
C PRO A 854 -13.73 -4.56 -25.17
N GLU A 855 -13.95 -3.26 -25.47
CA GLU A 855 -14.68 -2.82 -26.66
C GLU A 855 -13.88 -3.03 -27.96
N GLU A 856 -12.56 -2.88 -27.94
CA GLU A 856 -11.69 -3.15 -29.08
C GLU A 856 -11.54 -4.65 -29.35
N MET A 857 -11.40 -5.44 -28.27
CA MET A 857 -11.25 -6.89 -28.37
C MET A 857 -12.57 -7.57 -28.78
N ASP A 858 -13.72 -7.01 -28.38
CA ASP A 858 -15.05 -7.55 -28.67
C ASP A 858 -15.93 -6.48 -29.36
N PRO A 859 -15.63 -6.13 -30.61
CA PRO A 859 -16.35 -5.07 -31.33
C PRO A 859 -17.79 -5.45 -31.69
N VAL A 860 -18.17 -6.71 -31.53
CA VAL A 860 -19.53 -7.22 -31.85
C VAL A 860 -20.52 -6.84 -30.76
N ASP A 861 -20.17 -7.07 -29.49
CA ASP A 861 -21.12 -6.98 -28.38
C ASP A 861 -20.79 -5.86 -27.37
N ALA A 862 -19.50 -5.64 -27.10
CA ALA A 862 -19.10 -4.75 -26.02
C ALA A 862 -19.55 -3.28 -26.21
N PRO A 863 -19.54 -2.69 -27.41
CA PRO A 863 -20.09 -1.35 -27.62
C PRO A 863 -21.62 -1.29 -27.37
N HIS A 864 -22.36 -2.35 -27.73
CA HIS A 864 -23.78 -2.46 -27.46
C HIS A 864 -24.05 -2.59 -25.94
N GLN A 865 -23.27 -3.40 -25.24
CA GLN A 865 -23.35 -3.53 -23.79
C GLN A 865 -23.09 -2.20 -23.07
N ALA A 866 -22.06 -1.45 -23.47
CA ALA A 866 -21.81 -0.10 -22.96
C ALA A 866 -22.96 0.87 -23.23
N ALA A 867 -23.58 0.78 -24.43
CA ALA A 867 -24.76 1.59 -24.79
C ALA A 867 -25.99 1.26 -23.90
N LEU A 868 -26.20 -0.01 -23.55
CA LEU A 868 -27.28 -0.43 -22.62
C LEU A 868 -27.12 0.22 -21.25
N VAL A 869 -25.90 0.20 -20.70
CA VAL A 869 -25.60 0.84 -19.40
C VAL A 869 -25.87 2.34 -19.47
N ARG A 870 -25.45 2.98 -20.55
CA ARG A 870 -25.62 4.43 -20.75
C ARG A 870 -27.10 4.81 -20.89
N ALA A 871 -27.88 4.02 -21.63
CA ALA A 871 -29.30 4.26 -21.84
C ALA A 871 -30.15 4.01 -20.57
N ALA A 872 -29.66 3.23 -19.63
CA ALA A 872 -30.38 2.91 -18.37
C ALA A 872 -30.34 4.05 -17.34
N LEU A 873 -29.53 5.08 -17.54
CA LEU A 873 -29.37 6.21 -16.63
C LEU A 873 -29.86 7.52 -17.27
N PRO A 874 -30.45 8.46 -16.49
CA PRO A 874 -30.82 9.79 -16.98
C PRO A 874 -29.59 10.57 -17.51
N ASP A 875 -29.81 11.49 -18.44
CA ASP A 875 -28.78 12.37 -18.99
C ASP A 875 -28.01 13.10 -17.89
N GLY A 876 -26.67 13.01 -17.92
CA GLY A 876 -25.75 13.63 -16.99
C GLY A 876 -25.41 12.80 -15.74
N SER A 877 -26.18 11.78 -15.39
CA SER A 877 -25.88 10.93 -14.23
C SER A 877 -24.92 9.79 -14.56
N PHE A 878 -24.89 9.33 -15.81
CA PHE A 878 -23.97 8.29 -16.27
C PHE A 878 -22.51 8.66 -16.03
N ASP A 879 -22.10 9.85 -16.45
CA ASP A 879 -20.70 10.29 -16.33
C ASP A 879 -20.23 10.33 -14.88
N HIS A 880 -21.11 10.73 -13.95
CA HIS A 880 -20.80 10.73 -12.52
C HIS A 880 -20.47 9.33 -12.01
N TRP A 881 -21.33 8.35 -12.26
CA TRP A 881 -21.15 6.98 -11.78
C TRP A 881 -20.03 6.24 -12.51
N PHE A 882 -19.89 6.50 -13.81
CA PHE A 882 -18.80 5.98 -14.63
C PHE A 882 -17.44 6.47 -14.11
N GLN A 883 -17.27 7.77 -13.83
CA GLN A 883 -16.04 8.32 -13.26
C GLN A 883 -15.77 7.77 -11.86
N ARG A 884 -16.80 7.57 -11.04
CA ARG A 884 -16.66 6.90 -9.74
C ARG A 884 -16.18 5.45 -9.92
N GLY A 885 -16.70 4.75 -10.90
CA GLY A 885 -16.27 3.41 -11.28
C GLY A 885 -14.78 3.35 -11.65
N ARG A 886 -14.29 4.31 -12.40
CA ARG A 886 -12.88 4.41 -12.80
C ARG A 886 -11.90 4.49 -11.61
N SER A 887 -12.32 4.96 -10.46
CA SER A 887 -11.49 5.00 -9.26
C SER A 887 -11.43 3.69 -8.49
N LEU A 888 -12.26 2.70 -8.84
CA LEU A 888 -12.36 1.43 -8.11
C LEU A 888 -11.17 0.52 -8.38
N SER A 889 -10.74 -0.15 -7.31
CA SER A 889 -9.78 -1.25 -7.37
C SER A 889 -10.48 -2.56 -7.77
N ARG A 890 -9.68 -3.55 -8.16
CA ARG A 890 -10.19 -4.90 -8.45
C ARG A 890 -10.94 -5.51 -7.26
N SER A 891 -10.50 -5.28 -6.03
CA SER A 891 -11.16 -5.75 -4.80
C SER A 891 -12.52 -5.08 -4.57
N GLU A 892 -12.64 -3.78 -4.83
CA GLU A 892 -13.91 -3.05 -4.73
C GLU A 892 -14.90 -3.48 -5.81
N VAL A 893 -14.41 -3.74 -7.01
CA VAL A 893 -15.24 -4.31 -8.08
C VAL A 893 -15.78 -5.68 -7.68
N ARG A 894 -14.97 -6.53 -7.04
CA ARG A 894 -15.43 -7.82 -6.48
C ARG A 894 -16.55 -7.65 -5.48
N ALA A 895 -16.42 -6.72 -4.54
CA ALA A 895 -17.46 -6.43 -3.56
C ALA A 895 -18.76 -5.98 -4.25
N LEU A 896 -18.66 -5.12 -5.27
CA LEU A 896 -19.82 -4.71 -6.08
C LEU A 896 -20.46 -5.87 -6.82
N VAL A 897 -19.69 -6.82 -7.30
CA VAL A 897 -20.19 -8.02 -7.97
C VAL A 897 -20.92 -8.95 -6.98
N ALA A 898 -20.38 -9.15 -5.78
CA ALA A 898 -20.91 -10.05 -4.76
C ALA A 898 -22.28 -9.62 -4.18
N ILE A 899 -22.57 -8.33 -4.14
CA ILE A 899 -23.85 -7.78 -3.62
C ILE A 899 -25.09 -8.30 -4.38
N GLY A 900 -24.93 -8.78 -5.62
CA GLY A 900 -26.04 -9.30 -6.44
C GLY A 900 -26.44 -10.75 -6.19
N ALA A 901 -25.55 -11.57 -5.62
CA ALA A 901 -25.80 -13.01 -5.43
C ALA A 901 -26.67 -13.34 -4.20
N HIS A 902 -26.95 -12.40 -3.30
CA HIS A 902 -27.67 -12.63 -2.04
C HIS A 902 -29.07 -11.99 -1.97
N ASN A 903 -29.51 -11.25 -2.99
CA ASN A 903 -30.82 -10.59 -2.95
C ASN A 903 -31.96 -11.34 -3.66
N THR A 904 -31.79 -12.61 -4.00
CA THR A 904 -32.81 -13.46 -4.67
C THR A 904 -33.13 -14.75 -3.93
N SER A 905 -33.01 -14.76 -2.59
CA SER A 905 -33.55 -15.90 -1.79
C SER A 905 -34.61 -15.42 -0.80
#